data_ac7569a18a1a1a90fca0b298a2c48da6
#
_entry.id   ac7569a18a1a1a90fca0b298a2c48da6
#
_cell.length_a   1.000
_cell.length_b   1.000
_cell.length_c   1.000
_cell.angle_alpha   90.00
_cell.angle_beta   90.00
_cell.angle_gamma   90.00
#
_symmetry.space_group_name_H-M   'P 1'
#
loop_
_entity.id
_entity.type
_entity.pdbx_description
1 polymer ?
#
loop_
_entity_poly.entity_id
_entity_poly.type
_entity_poly.pdbx_seq_one_letter_code
_entity_poly.pdbx_strand_id
1 'polypeptide(L)'
;MTTQNNIHKKLLIGTLAFLTAGNVFSQQEKISVLTNSFWDNWEVAVGVEHLSFYSGREDGLNISKSPFERKRANFGAAFAFNKWFTPEFGMRTKAHGYWGKAVSYLNTKGNSKELADPKINFFSIQEHFLLNATNIILGYQPTRRWDVIPYAGLAINRNVTHGETSFGVGFGILGTYAINNQLKVHADLGGMYAGSENGKYGNGQSMMGKFHTLKIELGLTFTLGKTKWNNKVHHSAGILPITPIGDYKKLKEKEPLKDMSTTMIVADNEVPTGMVLVNRGHLKMGITRQDSLWGFRTPVRNITVDDFWMDKTEVTNRMYKEFVKDICDSIIAQRMEDPYYGGDIERIIESLYITNPVTGEKKLDARQMVYVYEEYDYTSANKRKYRLDPRERVLNTDISIDEQKITMISKDTAYIDREGNIVRETIERPLSGDYDFLNTYIVNIYPDTTCWINDFPNSDNDIYTAYYFSSPAYLDYPVVGVTWEQANAYCAWRTERMGLTGREKFLKRFRLPTEAEWEFAARGIRQNEFPWEQEVAGDGKGMLFANFMPDDGDFTKDGNIITSKVGTYQPNSNGLYDMAGNVAEWTSTAYTAAGVQNMNNINPQLKYNAAIEDPYRLKRKSVRGGSWKDSESHIQSAWRSAEYQNQPRSYIGFRCVQSIPMKPTEKSILIKNNSKRNK
;
A
#
# COMPACT_ATOMS: atom_id res chain seq x y z
N MET A 1 22.64 48.27 14.55
CA MET A 1 23.03 46.98 13.92
C MET A 1 22.66 45.76 14.72
N THR A 2 22.16 45.82 15.93
CA THR A 2 21.94 44.67 16.85
C THR A 2 20.48 44.16 16.88
N THR A 3 19.52 44.89 16.35
CA THR A 3 18.09 44.50 16.39
C THR A 3 17.61 43.73 15.13
N GLN A 4 18.26 43.87 14.01
CA GLN A 4 17.89 43.16 12.76
C GLN A 4 18.31 41.68 12.77
N ASN A 5 19.44 41.36 13.41
CA ASN A 5 19.92 39.97 13.54
C ASN A 5 19.02 39.09 14.42
N ASN A 6 18.21 39.67 15.31
CA ASN A 6 17.34 38.92 16.21
C ASN A 6 16.02 38.47 15.56
N ILE A 7 15.52 39.19 14.55
CA ILE A 7 14.29 38.81 13.84
C ILE A 7 14.55 37.66 12.89
N HIS A 8 15.67 37.70 12.15
CA HIS A 8 16.03 36.60 11.25
C HIS A 8 16.40 35.31 12.01
N LYS A 9 17.07 35.43 13.17
CA LYS A 9 17.32 34.27 14.05
C LYS A 9 16.01 33.69 14.62
N LYS A 10 15.06 34.53 15.02
CA LYS A 10 13.77 34.05 15.55
C LYS A 10 12.87 33.43 14.47
N LEU A 11 12.92 33.93 13.21
CA LEU A 11 12.22 33.28 12.09
C LEU A 11 12.90 31.96 11.72
N LEU A 12 14.22 31.90 11.68
CA LEU A 12 14.98 30.67 11.37
C LEU A 12 14.81 29.62 12.48
N ILE A 13 14.80 30.03 13.73
CA ILE A 13 14.54 29.14 14.87
C ILE A 13 13.08 28.69 14.88
N GLY A 14 12.14 29.53 14.52
CA GLY A 14 10.73 29.16 14.34
C GLY A 14 10.52 28.12 13.24
N THR A 15 11.20 28.28 12.11
CA THR A 15 11.14 27.30 10.99
C THR A 15 11.86 26.00 11.33
N LEU A 16 13.00 26.06 12.05
CA LEU A 16 13.71 24.86 12.52
C LEU A 16 12.92 24.15 13.63
N ALA A 17 12.29 24.88 14.56
CA ALA A 17 11.44 24.31 15.60
C ALA A 17 10.19 23.64 15.01
N PHE A 18 9.63 24.15 13.91
CA PHE A 18 8.54 23.50 13.18
C PHE A 18 9.00 22.21 12.50
N LEU A 19 10.24 22.15 11.99
CA LEU A 19 10.82 20.96 11.37
C LEU A 19 11.23 19.90 12.41
N THR A 20 11.60 20.31 13.61
CA THR A 20 11.99 19.36 14.69
C THR A 20 10.79 18.89 15.53
N ALA A 21 9.72 19.68 15.65
CA ALA A 21 8.48 19.24 16.30
C ALA A 21 7.71 18.18 15.49
N GLY A 22 7.98 18.06 14.17
CA GLY A 22 7.42 17.01 13.32
C GLY A 22 7.86 15.58 13.67
N ASN A 23 8.88 15.43 14.52
CA ASN A 23 9.37 14.09 14.90
C ASN A 23 8.75 13.54 16.21
N VAL A 24 7.85 14.27 16.86
CA VAL A 24 7.26 13.88 18.17
C VAL A 24 5.79 13.50 18.06
N PHE A 25 5.11 13.83 16.96
CA PHE A 25 3.71 13.50 16.79
C PHE A 25 3.52 12.47 15.69
N SER A 26 3.19 11.24 16.14
CA SER A 26 2.55 10.18 15.37
C SER A 26 3.31 9.70 14.12
N GLN A 27 3.91 8.53 14.23
CA GLN A 27 4.12 7.62 13.10
C GLN A 27 2.75 7.10 12.59
N GLN A 28 1.91 8.00 12.09
CA GLN A 28 0.87 7.59 11.17
C GLN A 28 1.57 7.29 9.83
N GLU A 29 1.45 6.07 9.36
CA GLU A 29 1.97 5.68 8.04
C GLU A 29 1.44 6.65 6.99
N LYS A 30 2.37 7.33 6.32
CA LYS A 30 2.03 8.27 5.25
C LYS A 30 1.57 7.48 4.04
N ILE A 31 0.30 7.56 3.75
CA ILE A 31 -0.25 7.03 2.49
C ILE A 31 0.37 7.84 1.36
N SER A 32 1.31 7.26 0.61
CA SER A 32 1.86 7.92 -0.57
C SER A 32 0.86 7.79 -1.72
N VAL A 33 0.29 8.91 -2.12
CA VAL A 33 -0.68 9.01 -3.19
C VAL A 33 -0.01 9.69 -4.38
N LEU A 34 -0.04 9.08 -5.55
CA LEU A 34 0.53 9.61 -6.78
C LEU A 34 -0.56 9.97 -7.78
N THR A 35 -0.34 11.00 -8.59
CA THR A 35 -1.24 11.30 -9.69
C THR A 35 -1.10 10.27 -10.82
N ASN A 36 -2.21 9.84 -11.40
CA ASN A 36 -2.24 8.81 -12.44
C ASN A 36 -1.80 9.30 -13.81
N SER A 37 -2.01 10.59 -14.09
CA SER A 37 -1.81 11.18 -15.39
C SER A 37 -1.26 12.57 -15.27
N PHE A 38 -0.47 13.02 -16.27
CA PHE A 38 -0.02 14.39 -16.36
C PHE A 38 -1.17 15.40 -16.33
N TRP A 39 -2.32 15.06 -16.90
CA TRP A 39 -3.48 15.94 -16.99
C TRP A 39 -4.38 15.96 -15.75
N ASP A 40 -4.16 15.06 -14.79
CA ASP A 40 -4.94 15.03 -13.55
C ASP A 40 -4.43 16.08 -12.54
N ASN A 41 -5.30 16.49 -11.61
CA ASN A 41 -4.98 17.31 -10.44
C ASN A 41 -4.37 18.68 -10.76
N TRP A 42 -4.88 19.32 -11.82
CA TRP A 42 -4.59 20.70 -12.13
C TRP A 42 -5.61 21.63 -11.47
N GLU A 43 -5.10 22.81 -11.04
CA GLU A 43 -5.93 23.87 -10.49
C GLU A 43 -5.56 25.18 -11.18
N VAL A 44 -6.57 26.04 -11.35
CA VAL A 44 -6.40 27.43 -11.80
C VAL A 44 -6.80 28.34 -10.66
N ALA A 45 -5.93 29.28 -10.32
CA ALA A 45 -6.20 30.24 -9.27
C ALA A 45 -6.19 31.66 -9.83
N VAL A 46 -7.12 32.49 -9.34
CA VAL A 46 -7.22 33.92 -9.62
C VAL A 46 -7.34 34.69 -8.30
N GLY A 47 -6.61 35.77 -8.17
CA GLY A 47 -6.60 36.51 -6.92
C GLY A 47 -6.37 38.01 -7.10
N VAL A 48 -6.75 38.78 -6.09
CA VAL A 48 -6.36 40.15 -5.91
C VAL A 48 -5.29 40.23 -4.85
N GLU A 49 -4.26 41.02 -5.12
CA GLU A 49 -3.09 41.11 -4.27
C GLU A 49 -2.87 42.51 -3.76
N HIS A 50 -2.45 42.61 -2.51
CA HIS A 50 -1.79 43.76 -1.93
C HIS A 50 -0.29 43.48 -1.82
N LEU A 51 0.52 44.35 -2.40
CA LEU A 51 1.97 44.23 -2.39
C LEU A 51 2.65 45.47 -1.86
N SER A 52 3.62 45.28 -0.98
CA SER A 52 4.45 46.38 -0.45
C SER A 52 5.91 46.12 -0.77
N PHE A 53 6.57 47.13 -1.36
CA PHE A 53 7.99 47.12 -1.66
C PHE A 53 8.81 47.74 -0.54
N TYR A 54 9.94 47.12 -0.22
CA TYR A 54 10.93 47.61 0.73
C TYR A 54 12.31 47.58 0.10
N SER A 55 13.07 48.65 0.17
CA SER A 55 14.44 48.71 -0.35
C SER A 55 15.37 49.44 0.62
N GLY A 56 16.67 49.15 0.52
CA GLY A 56 17.68 49.87 1.31
C GLY A 56 17.77 51.38 0.97
N ARG A 57 17.08 51.82 -0.08
CA ARG A 57 17.01 53.23 -0.48
C ARG A 57 15.97 54.04 0.24
N GLU A 58 15.26 53.44 1.17
CA GLU A 58 14.32 54.08 2.08
C GLU A 58 15.00 54.66 3.32
N ASP A 59 16.23 54.24 3.59
CA ASP A 59 16.94 54.62 4.80
C ASP A 59 17.21 56.12 4.82
N GLY A 60 16.72 56.77 5.86
CA GLY A 60 16.80 58.22 6.04
C GLY A 60 15.59 59.00 5.48
N LEU A 61 14.58 58.31 4.92
CA LEU A 61 13.27 58.90 4.65
C LEU A 61 12.34 58.68 5.85
N ASN A 62 11.65 59.73 6.30
CA ASN A 62 10.70 59.62 7.40
C ASN A 62 9.35 59.10 6.90
N ILE A 63 9.33 57.83 6.49
CA ILE A 63 8.16 57.12 5.99
C ILE A 63 7.93 55.88 6.83
N SER A 64 6.67 55.64 7.19
CA SER A 64 6.29 54.45 7.95
C SER A 64 6.67 53.16 7.20
N LYS A 65 7.20 52.17 7.93
CA LYS A 65 7.48 50.81 7.42
C LYS A 65 6.23 49.91 7.40
N SER A 66 5.04 50.44 7.73
CA SER A 66 3.80 49.70 7.64
C SER A 66 3.56 49.21 6.20
N PRO A 67 3.17 47.95 5.96
CA PRO A 67 2.79 47.50 4.63
C PRO A 67 1.59 48.24 4.02
N PHE A 68 0.77 48.85 4.83
CA PHE A 68 -0.40 49.64 4.41
C PHE A 68 -0.08 51.14 4.24
N GLU A 69 1.18 51.55 4.34
CA GLU A 69 1.58 52.92 4.08
C GLU A 69 1.19 53.35 2.65
N ARG A 70 0.43 54.41 2.52
CA ARG A 70 -0.14 54.90 1.23
C ARG A 70 0.91 55.11 0.13
N LYS A 71 2.18 55.36 0.51
CA LYS A 71 3.28 55.59 -0.42
C LYS A 71 3.94 54.28 -0.90
N ARG A 72 3.59 53.12 -0.33
CA ARG A 72 4.15 51.78 -0.71
C ARG A 72 3.09 50.72 -1.00
N ALA A 73 1.83 51.01 -0.69
CA ALA A 73 0.73 50.10 -0.91
C ALA A 73 0.40 50.00 -2.41
N ASN A 74 0.45 48.80 -2.96
CA ASN A 74 0.11 48.52 -4.34
C ASN A 74 -0.98 47.46 -4.39
N PHE A 75 -1.83 47.57 -5.38
CA PHE A 75 -2.82 46.54 -5.68
C PHE A 75 -2.54 45.93 -7.03
N GLY A 76 -2.79 44.65 -7.14
CA GLY A 76 -2.54 43.86 -8.35
C GLY A 76 -3.50 42.70 -8.47
N ALA A 77 -3.33 42.01 -9.58
CA ALA A 77 -4.05 40.80 -9.86
C ALA A 77 -3.07 39.63 -10.11
N ALA A 78 -3.44 38.46 -9.69
CA ALA A 78 -2.68 37.24 -9.87
C ALA A 78 -3.49 36.21 -10.61
N PHE A 79 -2.76 35.42 -11.41
CA PHE A 79 -3.26 34.23 -12.07
C PHE A 79 -2.23 33.11 -11.89
N ALA A 80 -2.68 31.92 -11.51
CA ALA A 80 -1.77 30.81 -11.31
C ALA A 80 -2.34 29.48 -11.81
N PHE A 81 -1.43 28.63 -12.25
CA PHE A 81 -1.67 27.22 -12.50
C PHE A 81 -0.94 26.40 -11.44
N ASN A 82 -1.66 25.54 -10.74
CA ASN A 82 -1.12 24.61 -9.78
C ASN A 82 -1.19 23.21 -10.37
N LYS A 83 -0.12 22.43 -10.26
CA LYS A 83 -0.08 21.00 -10.56
C LYS A 83 0.31 20.25 -9.31
N TRP A 84 -0.57 19.37 -8.85
CA TRP A 84 -0.27 18.48 -7.74
C TRP A 84 0.19 17.13 -8.26
N PHE A 85 1.38 16.68 -7.85
CA PHE A 85 1.95 15.36 -8.18
C PHE A 85 1.56 14.32 -7.13
N THR A 86 1.52 14.73 -5.87
CA THR A 86 0.99 13.98 -4.74
C THR A 86 0.11 14.91 -3.89
N PRO A 87 -0.68 14.43 -2.96
CA PRO A 87 -1.42 15.29 -2.03
C PRO A 87 -0.52 16.20 -1.20
N GLU A 88 0.76 15.82 -1.03
CA GLU A 88 1.73 16.56 -0.21
C GLU A 88 2.58 17.50 -1.04
N PHE A 89 2.79 17.21 -2.34
CA PHE A 89 3.75 17.91 -3.18
C PHE A 89 3.14 18.38 -4.50
N GLY A 90 3.39 19.65 -4.84
CA GLY A 90 2.95 20.25 -6.10
C GLY A 90 3.90 21.33 -6.60
N MET A 91 3.57 21.89 -7.76
CA MET A 91 4.22 23.04 -8.36
C MET A 91 3.17 24.08 -8.74
N ARG A 92 3.57 25.36 -8.69
CA ARG A 92 2.71 26.49 -9.06
C ARG A 92 3.48 27.48 -9.95
N THR A 93 2.99 27.65 -11.16
CA THR A 93 3.40 28.74 -12.04
C THR A 93 2.42 29.91 -11.81
N LYS A 94 2.93 31.04 -11.33
CA LYS A 94 2.14 32.22 -10.99
C LYS A 94 2.60 33.42 -11.81
N ALA A 95 1.68 34.09 -12.45
CA ALA A 95 1.87 35.38 -13.12
C ALA A 95 1.08 36.46 -12.39
N HIS A 96 1.70 37.58 -12.05
CA HIS A 96 1.02 38.65 -11.39
C HIS A 96 1.53 40.03 -11.83
N GLY A 97 0.65 40.99 -11.83
CA GLY A 97 0.95 42.37 -12.20
C GLY A 97 0.46 43.36 -11.18
N TYR A 98 1.20 44.45 -10.96
CA TYR A 98 0.91 45.49 -10.02
C TYR A 98 0.99 46.87 -10.65
N TRP A 99 0.11 47.73 -10.22
CA TRP A 99 0.11 49.16 -10.51
C TRP A 99 0.20 49.93 -9.20
N GLY A 100 1.25 50.72 -9.03
CA GLY A 100 1.34 51.42 -7.77
C GLY A 100 2.65 52.16 -7.52
N LYS A 101 3.21 52.01 -6.34
CA LYS A 101 4.28 52.85 -5.81
C LYS A 101 5.37 52.03 -5.12
N ALA A 102 6.62 52.44 -5.32
CA ALA A 102 7.75 51.95 -4.53
C ALA A 102 8.46 53.15 -3.88
N VAL A 103 8.72 53.07 -2.60
CA VAL A 103 9.46 54.11 -1.89
C VAL A 103 10.93 54.06 -2.23
N SER A 104 11.46 55.10 -2.80
CA SER A 104 12.87 55.24 -3.13
C SER A 104 13.28 56.74 -3.07
N TYR A 105 14.56 57.02 -2.98
CA TYR A 105 15.09 58.37 -3.07
C TYR A 105 16.06 58.54 -4.24
N LEU A 106 16.12 59.74 -4.78
CA LEU A 106 17.18 60.16 -5.73
C LEU A 106 18.29 60.79 -4.92
N ASN A 107 19.55 60.42 -5.21
CA ASN A 107 20.71 61.09 -4.59
C ASN A 107 20.97 62.41 -5.35
N THR A 108 20.56 63.48 -4.79
CA THR A 108 20.79 64.84 -5.33
C THR A 108 22.13 65.38 -4.84
N LYS A 109 22.81 66.18 -5.68
CA LYS A 109 24.03 66.89 -5.31
C LYS A 109 23.74 67.76 -4.11
N GLY A 110 24.29 67.41 -2.93
CA GLY A 110 24.13 68.21 -1.73
C GLY A 110 23.39 67.60 -0.54
N ASN A 111 23.59 66.35 -0.24
CA ASN A 111 23.11 65.66 0.96
C ASN A 111 21.61 65.62 1.21
N SER A 112 20.76 66.18 0.34
CA SER A 112 19.30 66.08 0.45
C SER A 112 18.80 64.84 -0.32
N LYS A 113 18.03 63.98 0.37
CA LYS A 113 17.36 62.82 -0.22
C LYS A 113 15.95 63.25 -0.67
N GLU A 114 15.76 63.41 -1.96
CA GLU A 114 14.43 63.67 -2.53
C GLU A 114 13.73 62.37 -2.88
N LEU A 115 12.42 62.34 -2.66
CA LEU A 115 11.59 61.18 -3.01
C LEU A 115 11.55 61.05 -4.53
N ALA A 116 11.98 59.91 -5.07
CA ALA A 116 11.80 59.63 -6.50
C ALA A 116 10.33 59.45 -6.83
N ASP A 117 9.93 59.64 -8.09
CA ASP A 117 8.58 59.32 -8.55
C ASP A 117 8.25 57.86 -8.18
N PRO A 118 7.27 57.64 -7.27
CA PRO A 118 7.02 56.32 -6.73
C PRO A 118 6.22 55.41 -7.66
N LYS A 119 5.81 55.90 -8.84
CA LYS A 119 4.97 55.11 -9.75
C LYS A 119 5.74 54.01 -10.42
N ILE A 120 5.27 52.79 -10.29
CA ILE A 120 5.82 51.61 -10.96
C ILE A 120 4.72 50.73 -11.53
N ASN A 121 4.95 50.17 -12.73
CA ASN A 121 4.21 49.05 -13.27
C ASN A 121 5.12 47.86 -13.23
N PHE A 122 4.68 46.85 -12.58
CA PHE A 122 5.54 45.67 -12.28
C PHE A 122 4.82 44.41 -12.70
N PHE A 123 5.54 43.49 -13.36
CA PHE A 123 5.07 42.20 -13.75
C PHE A 123 6.04 41.14 -13.25
N SER A 124 5.54 40.01 -12.76
CA SER A 124 6.34 38.93 -12.25
C SER A 124 5.79 37.58 -12.69
N ILE A 125 6.68 36.69 -13.08
CA ILE A 125 6.40 35.26 -13.25
C ILE A 125 7.21 34.52 -12.19
N GLN A 126 6.53 33.65 -11.47
CA GLN A 126 7.12 32.87 -10.36
C GLN A 126 6.81 31.40 -10.54
N GLU A 127 7.80 30.56 -10.29
CA GLU A 127 7.66 29.11 -10.23
C GLU A 127 7.92 28.65 -8.81
N HIS A 128 6.92 28.07 -8.16
CA HIS A 128 6.97 27.69 -6.76
C HIS A 128 6.83 26.17 -6.57
N PHE A 129 7.63 25.62 -5.67
CA PHE A 129 7.41 24.32 -5.08
C PHE A 129 6.43 24.45 -3.94
N LEU A 130 5.35 23.65 -3.96
CA LEU A 130 4.28 23.63 -2.96
C LEU A 130 4.44 22.40 -2.08
N LEU A 131 4.39 22.59 -0.76
CA LEU A 131 4.38 21.51 0.23
C LEU A 131 3.09 21.61 1.05
N ASN A 132 2.19 20.67 0.94
CA ASN A 132 0.98 20.65 1.77
C ASN A 132 1.33 20.14 3.18
N ALA A 133 1.63 21.11 4.08
CA ALA A 133 2.02 20.79 5.45
C ALA A 133 0.91 20.04 6.22
N THR A 134 -0.35 20.34 5.90
CA THR A 134 -1.50 19.69 6.51
C THR A 134 -1.53 18.21 6.17
N ASN A 135 -1.33 17.86 4.88
CA ASN A 135 -1.29 16.46 4.45
C ASN A 135 -0.02 15.74 4.93
N ILE A 136 1.10 16.46 5.07
CA ILE A 136 2.35 15.90 5.61
C ILE A 136 2.22 15.53 7.09
N ILE A 137 1.57 16.40 7.88
CA ILE A 137 1.49 16.26 9.35
C ILE A 137 0.31 15.38 9.77
N LEU A 138 -0.87 15.62 9.18
CA LEU A 138 -2.14 15.01 9.57
C LEU A 138 -2.59 13.86 8.64
N GLY A 139 -1.77 13.50 7.63
CA GLY A 139 -2.15 12.56 6.58
C GLY A 139 -3.15 13.17 5.58
N TYR A 140 -3.25 12.57 4.39
CA TYR A 140 -4.23 12.96 3.37
C TYR A 140 -5.64 12.51 3.77
N GLN A 141 -6.59 13.45 3.75
CA GLN A 141 -8.02 13.18 3.99
C GLN A 141 -8.86 13.86 2.90
N PRO A 142 -9.59 13.10 2.07
CA PRO A 142 -10.41 13.66 0.99
C PRO A 142 -11.50 14.63 1.46
N THR A 143 -11.99 14.46 2.69
CA THR A 143 -13.05 15.26 3.29
C THR A 143 -12.56 16.53 3.97
N ARG A 144 -11.24 16.69 4.12
CA ARG A 144 -10.67 17.89 4.74
C ARG A 144 -10.91 19.10 3.86
N ARG A 145 -11.47 20.16 4.46
CA ARG A 145 -11.80 21.38 3.74
C ARG A 145 -10.71 22.43 3.75
N TRP A 146 -9.70 22.33 4.62
CA TRP A 146 -8.67 23.34 4.74
C TRP A 146 -7.26 22.74 4.64
N ASP A 147 -6.37 23.46 3.99
CA ASP A 147 -4.96 23.11 3.85
C ASP A 147 -4.07 24.31 4.10
N VAL A 148 -2.88 24.05 4.67
CA VAL A 148 -1.79 25.01 4.85
C VAL A 148 -0.61 24.55 4.02
N ILE A 149 -0.18 25.40 3.08
CA ILE A 149 0.74 25.03 2.02
C ILE A 149 1.90 26.05 1.99
N PRO A 150 2.97 25.84 2.76
CA PRO A 150 4.20 26.60 2.57
C PRO A 150 4.76 26.37 1.16
N TYR A 151 5.38 27.42 0.62
CA TYR A 151 6.00 27.37 -0.69
C TYR A 151 7.28 28.21 -0.76
N ALA A 152 8.15 27.84 -1.71
CA ALA A 152 9.31 28.61 -2.09
C ALA A 152 9.61 28.37 -3.59
N GLY A 153 10.25 29.35 -4.24
CA GLY A 153 10.56 29.22 -5.65
C GLY A 153 11.32 30.40 -6.23
N LEU A 154 11.47 30.34 -7.55
CA LEU A 154 12.20 31.37 -8.32
C LEU A 154 11.23 32.36 -8.93
N ALA A 155 11.70 33.58 -9.12
CA ALA A 155 10.92 34.68 -9.70
C ALA A 155 11.73 35.44 -10.76
N ILE A 156 11.08 35.75 -11.86
CA ILE A 156 11.56 36.70 -12.85
C ILE A 156 10.62 37.90 -12.82
N ASN A 157 11.19 39.08 -12.61
CA ASN A 157 10.43 40.29 -12.39
C ASN A 157 10.80 41.34 -13.45
N ARG A 158 9.81 42.05 -13.94
CA ARG A 158 9.98 43.14 -14.90
C ARG A 158 9.32 44.40 -14.36
N ASN A 159 10.11 45.41 -14.09
CA ASN A 159 9.64 46.81 -13.93
C ASN A 159 9.40 47.37 -15.32
N VAL A 160 8.12 47.43 -15.70
CA VAL A 160 7.74 47.89 -17.06
C VAL A 160 7.99 49.39 -17.24
N THR A 161 7.81 50.18 -16.16
CA THR A 161 7.98 51.63 -16.19
C THR A 161 9.41 52.03 -16.48
N HIS A 162 10.40 51.28 -15.98
CA HIS A 162 11.83 51.65 -16.09
C HIS A 162 12.64 50.65 -16.91
N GLY A 163 12.01 49.61 -17.48
CA GLY A 163 12.67 48.62 -18.32
C GLY A 163 13.61 47.66 -17.58
N GLU A 164 13.55 47.59 -16.26
CA GLU A 164 14.45 46.77 -15.43
C GLU A 164 13.93 45.34 -15.28
N THR A 165 14.82 44.33 -15.42
CA THR A 165 14.52 42.94 -15.12
C THR A 165 15.36 42.51 -13.94
N SER A 166 14.76 41.75 -13.04
CA SER A 166 15.41 41.19 -11.84
C SER A 166 15.03 39.77 -11.61
N PHE A 167 15.96 39.01 -11.01
CA PHE A 167 15.73 37.66 -10.56
C PHE A 167 15.58 37.65 -9.04
N GLY A 168 14.72 36.78 -8.54
CA GLY A 168 14.43 36.72 -7.11
C GLY A 168 14.04 35.31 -6.63
N VAL A 169 13.91 35.23 -5.32
CA VAL A 169 13.39 34.03 -4.64
C VAL A 169 12.12 34.45 -3.91
N GLY A 170 11.01 33.77 -4.23
CA GLY A 170 9.72 33.94 -3.58
C GLY A 170 9.48 32.86 -2.52
N PHE A 171 8.80 33.21 -1.44
CA PHE A 171 8.39 32.27 -0.40
C PHE A 171 7.14 32.76 0.30
N GLY A 172 6.40 31.83 0.90
CA GLY A 172 5.18 32.18 1.62
C GLY A 172 4.40 30.97 2.10
N ILE A 173 3.20 31.27 2.57
CA ILE A 173 2.23 30.28 3.06
C ILE A 173 0.89 30.54 2.36
N LEU A 174 0.39 29.55 1.67
CA LEU A 174 -0.92 29.53 1.04
C LEU A 174 -1.88 28.74 1.91
N GLY A 175 -2.92 29.39 2.42
CA GLY A 175 -4.06 28.76 3.09
C GLY A 175 -5.18 28.54 2.08
N THR A 176 -5.78 27.36 2.02
CA THR A 176 -6.93 27.09 1.16
C THR A 176 -8.11 26.54 1.97
N TYR A 177 -9.33 26.89 1.56
CA TYR A 177 -10.56 26.36 2.12
C TYR A 177 -11.51 25.92 1.00
N ALA A 178 -11.82 24.62 0.95
CA ALA A 178 -12.71 24.04 -0.05
C ALA A 178 -14.18 24.37 0.26
N ILE A 179 -14.84 25.06 -0.66
CA ILE A 179 -16.29 25.28 -0.62
C ILE A 179 -16.99 24.01 -1.12
N ASN A 180 -16.47 23.45 -2.20
CA ASN A 180 -16.89 22.16 -2.77
C ASN A 180 -15.71 21.49 -3.49
N ASN A 181 -15.95 20.37 -4.17
CA ASN A 181 -14.90 19.58 -4.84
C ASN A 181 -14.18 20.31 -5.99
N GLN A 182 -14.74 21.42 -6.49
CA GLN A 182 -14.19 22.16 -7.62
C GLN A 182 -13.74 23.57 -7.27
N LEU A 183 -14.26 24.15 -6.18
CA LEU A 183 -14.02 25.55 -5.81
C LEU A 183 -13.44 25.65 -4.42
N LYS A 184 -12.31 26.36 -4.31
CA LYS A 184 -11.65 26.71 -3.04
C LYS A 184 -11.50 28.23 -2.95
N VAL A 185 -11.59 28.79 -1.76
CA VAL A 185 -11.10 30.13 -1.43
C VAL A 185 -9.65 29.97 -0.97
N HIS A 186 -8.80 30.89 -1.34
CA HIS A 186 -7.43 30.90 -0.83
C HIS A 186 -7.00 32.27 -0.29
N ALA A 187 -6.07 32.23 0.66
CA ALA A 187 -5.33 33.36 1.18
C ALA A 187 -3.84 33.04 1.10
N ASP A 188 -3.05 33.91 0.52
CA ASP A 188 -1.62 33.76 0.34
C ASP A 188 -0.88 34.91 1.04
N LEU A 189 -0.06 34.58 2.03
CA LEU A 189 0.85 35.50 2.70
C LEU A 189 2.28 35.13 2.31
N GLY A 190 2.94 36.01 1.57
CA GLY A 190 4.26 35.71 1.07
C GLY A 190 5.12 36.94 0.87
N GLY A 191 6.30 36.70 0.36
CA GLY A 191 7.25 37.73 0.02
C GLY A 191 8.26 37.24 -1.00
N MET A 192 9.07 38.17 -1.47
CA MET A 192 10.10 37.91 -2.44
C MET A 192 11.33 38.76 -2.09
N TYR A 193 12.49 38.17 -2.27
CA TYR A 193 13.74 38.87 -2.25
C TYR A 193 14.32 38.88 -3.67
N ALA A 194 14.59 40.07 -4.23
CA ALA A 194 15.09 40.22 -5.58
C ALA A 194 16.18 41.30 -5.67
N GLY A 195 17.05 41.17 -6.63
CA GLY A 195 18.09 42.16 -6.94
C GLY A 195 18.24 42.37 -8.43
N SER A 196 18.47 43.61 -8.85
CA SER A 196 18.81 43.97 -10.21
C SER A 196 20.19 44.62 -10.24
N GLU A 197 21.11 44.06 -11.03
CA GLU A 197 22.41 44.68 -11.27
C GLU A 197 22.44 45.52 -12.54
N ASN A 198 21.41 45.43 -13.40
CA ASN A 198 21.45 45.94 -14.78
C ASN A 198 20.48 47.08 -15.10
N GLY A 199 19.70 47.59 -14.15
CA GLY A 199 18.83 48.72 -14.38
C GLY A 199 19.52 50.05 -14.06
N LYS A 200 19.99 50.75 -15.05
CA LYS A 200 20.67 52.01 -14.86
C LYS A 200 19.67 53.15 -15.12
N TYR A 201 19.38 53.97 -14.11
CA TYR A 201 18.91 55.33 -14.34
C TYR A 201 20.00 56.12 -15.11
N GLY A 202 19.64 57.21 -15.74
CA GLY A 202 20.58 58.03 -16.51
C GLY A 202 21.88 58.45 -15.82
N ASN A 203 22.06 58.21 -14.55
CA ASN A 203 23.26 58.39 -13.72
C ASN A 203 23.92 57.07 -13.30
N GLY A 204 23.53 55.90 -13.87
CA GLY A 204 24.17 54.64 -13.66
C GLY A 204 23.71 53.81 -12.43
N GLN A 205 22.67 54.25 -11.71
CA GLN A 205 22.16 53.53 -10.53
C GLN A 205 20.79 52.91 -10.80
N SER A 206 20.60 51.63 -10.40
CA SER A 206 19.30 50.95 -10.45
C SER A 206 18.30 51.60 -9.50
N MET A 207 17.05 51.78 -9.92
CA MET A 207 16.02 52.43 -9.11
C MET A 207 15.68 51.59 -7.85
N MET A 208 15.64 50.28 -7.95
CA MET A 208 15.22 49.42 -6.86
C MET A 208 16.40 48.72 -6.14
N GLY A 209 17.53 48.54 -6.82
CA GLY A 209 18.66 47.78 -6.25
C GLY A 209 18.21 46.39 -5.71
N LYS A 210 18.67 46.07 -4.53
CA LYS A 210 18.16 44.91 -3.79
C LYS A 210 16.86 45.32 -3.04
N PHE A 211 15.81 44.57 -3.25
CA PHE A 211 14.52 44.85 -2.63
C PHE A 211 13.88 43.58 -2.12
N HIS A 212 12.99 43.72 -1.16
CA HIS A 212 12.11 42.65 -0.72
C HIS A 212 10.66 43.16 -0.73
N THR A 213 9.73 42.22 -0.87
CA THR A 213 8.32 42.49 -0.92
C THR A 213 7.58 41.76 0.19
N LEU A 214 6.48 42.33 0.64
CA LEU A 214 5.47 41.61 1.41
C LEU A 214 4.18 41.61 0.57
N LYS A 215 3.59 40.41 0.44
CA LYS A 215 2.40 40.14 -0.36
C LYS A 215 1.28 39.58 0.50
N ILE A 216 0.08 40.08 0.32
CA ILE A 216 -1.16 39.49 0.86
C ILE A 216 -2.10 39.33 -0.34
N GLU A 217 -2.59 38.12 -0.57
CA GLU A 217 -3.51 37.80 -1.67
C GLU A 217 -4.74 37.07 -1.15
N LEU A 218 -5.89 37.42 -1.73
CA LEU A 218 -7.15 36.71 -1.53
C LEU A 218 -7.70 36.31 -2.91
N GLY A 219 -8.19 35.11 -3.05
CA GLY A 219 -8.68 34.67 -4.35
C GLY A 219 -9.44 33.33 -4.34
N LEU A 220 -9.73 32.88 -5.55
CA LEU A 220 -10.45 31.64 -5.81
C LEU A 220 -9.54 30.68 -6.57
N THR A 221 -9.63 29.41 -6.22
CA THR A 221 -8.93 28.32 -6.90
C THR A 221 -9.97 27.32 -7.42
N PHE A 222 -9.87 27.02 -8.71
CA PHE A 222 -10.75 26.08 -9.41
C PHE A 222 -9.98 24.82 -9.75
N THR A 223 -10.47 23.66 -9.34
CA THR A 223 -9.91 22.36 -9.73
C THR A 223 -10.40 21.98 -11.12
N LEU A 224 -9.48 21.71 -12.04
CA LEU A 224 -9.79 21.29 -13.39
C LEU A 224 -10.05 19.78 -13.44
N GLY A 225 -11.28 19.39 -13.77
CA GLY A 225 -11.70 18.00 -13.79
C GLY A 225 -11.94 17.41 -12.40
N LYS A 226 -11.81 16.08 -12.28
CA LYS A 226 -11.90 15.38 -11.00
C LYS A 226 -10.52 15.23 -10.40
N THR A 227 -10.37 15.52 -9.13
CA THR A 227 -9.15 15.19 -8.39
C THR A 227 -9.01 13.67 -8.40
N LYS A 228 -7.97 13.18 -9.05
CA LYS A 228 -7.67 11.75 -9.15
C LYS A 228 -6.30 11.51 -8.57
N TRP A 229 -6.28 10.77 -7.50
CA TRP A 229 -5.05 10.26 -6.94
C TRP A 229 -4.95 8.78 -7.27
N ASN A 230 -3.77 8.33 -7.70
CA ASN A 230 -3.48 6.91 -7.70
C ASN A 230 -3.22 6.54 -6.26
N ASN A 231 -4.28 6.24 -5.56
CA ASN A 231 -4.16 5.61 -4.27
C ASN A 231 -3.51 4.26 -4.52
N LYS A 232 -2.32 4.03 -3.97
CA LYS A 232 -1.92 2.67 -3.65
C LYS A 232 -2.86 2.06 -2.59
N VAL A 233 -3.65 2.88 -1.93
CA VAL A 233 -4.89 2.45 -1.28
C VAL A 233 -5.89 2.26 -2.42
N HIS A 234 -5.91 1.04 -2.95
CA HIS A 234 -7.01 0.65 -3.79
C HIS A 234 -8.30 0.93 -3.04
N HIS A 235 -9.24 1.54 -3.73
CA HIS A 235 -10.59 1.06 -3.56
C HIS A 235 -10.49 -0.46 -3.68
N SER A 236 -10.45 -1.18 -2.54
CA SER A 236 -10.80 -2.59 -2.50
C SER A 236 -11.96 -2.69 -3.46
N ALA A 237 -11.85 -3.55 -4.45
CA ALA A 237 -12.87 -3.75 -5.46
C ALA A 237 -14.18 -3.71 -4.69
N GLY A 238 -14.93 -2.62 -4.90
CA GLY A 238 -15.91 -2.19 -3.92
C GLY A 238 -16.64 -3.40 -3.45
N ILE A 239 -16.79 -3.58 -2.17
CA ILE A 239 -17.65 -4.64 -1.62
C ILE A 239 -18.88 -4.53 -2.46
N LEU A 240 -19.04 -5.44 -3.42
CA LEU A 240 -20.23 -5.44 -4.25
C LEU A 240 -21.36 -5.51 -3.24
N PRO A 241 -22.33 -4.58 -3.24
CA PRO A 241 -23.45 -4.67 -2.34
C PRO A 241 -23.92 -6.10 -2.46
N ILE A 242 -24.07 -6.80 -1.32
CA ILE A 242 -24.54 -8.18 -1.30
C ILE A 242 -25.93 -8.14 -1.92
N THR A 243 -25.95 -8.33 -3.22
CA THR A 243 -27.19 -8.37 -3.97
C THR A 243 -27.74 -9.77 -3.73
N PRO A 244 -28.94 -9.90 -3.18
CA PRO A 244 -29.56 -11.22 -3.02
C PRO A 244 -29.50 -11.95 -4.37
N ILE A 245 -29.23 -13.24 -4.32
CA ILE A 245 -29.17 -14.15 -5.47
C ILE A 245 -30.44 -13.96 -6.31
N GLY A 246 -30.39 -13.12 -7.32
CA GLY A 246 -31.52 -12.80 -8.18
C GLY A 246 -31.25 -11.77 -9.24
N ASP A 247 -30.23 -10.95 -9.08
CA ASP A 247 -29.97 -9.84 -9.98
C ASP A 247 -28.68 -9.99 -10.81
N TYR A 248 -28.51 -11.20 -11.37
CA TYR A 248 -27.41 -11.52 -12.30
C TYR A 248 -27.40 -10.67 -13.59
N LYS A 249 -28.44 -9.90 -13.87
CA LYS A 249 -28.51 -9.05 -15.05
C LYS A 249 -27.58 -7.84 -15.02
N LYS A 250 -27.23 -7.33 -13.84
CA LYS A 250 -26.32 -6.17 -13.70
C LYS A 250 -24.83 -6.50 -13.80
N LEU A 251 -24.43 -7.76 -13.69
CA LEU A 251 -23.04 -8.20 -13.91
C LEU A 251 -22.65 -8.30 -15.39
N LYS A 252 -23.62 -8.19 -16.31
CA LYS A 252 -23.37 -8.26 -17.76
C LYS A 252 -22.68 -7.04 -18.37
N GLU A 253 -22.53 -5.94 -17.63
CA GLU A 253 -21.95 -4.69 -18.14
C GLU A 253 -20.46 -4.49 -17.83
N LYS A 254 -19.80 -5.43 -17.17
CA LYS A 254 -18.33 -5.44 -17.15
C LYS A 254 -17.85 -5.99 -18.48
N GLU A 255 -17.02 -5.21 -19.17
CA GLU A 255 -16.46 -5.55 -20.49
C GLU A 255 -16.07 -7.03 -20.58
N PRO A 256 -16.44 -7.73 -21.66
CA PRO A 256 -16.01 -9.10 -21.88
C PRO A 256 -14.48 -9.11 -21.90
N LEU A 257 -13.89 -10.05 -21.16
CA LEU A 257 -12.46 -10.31 -21.22
C LEU A 257 -12.05 -10.43 -22.68
N LYS A 258 -11.38 -9.42 -23.21
CA LYS A 258 -10.86 -9.42 -24.58
C LYS A 258 -10.15 -10.72 -24.84
N ASP A 259 -10.49 -11.33 -25.96
CA ASP A 259 -9.96 -12.57 -26.50
C ASP A 259 -8.49 -12.80 -26.11
N MET A 260 -8.25 -13.79 -25.25
CA MET A 260 -6.94 -14.07 -24.64
C MET A 260 -6.00 -14.81 -25.61
N SER A 261 -6.19 -14.63 -26.91
CA SER A 261 -5.25 -15.13 -27.90
C SER A 261 -4.03 -14.20 -28.01
N THR A 262 -2.97 -14.59 -27.31
CA THR A 262 -1.60 -14.33 -27.75
C THR A 262 -0.96 -12.96 -27.51
N THR A 263 -1.19 -12.26 -26.42
CA THR A 263 -0.22 -11.23 -26.03
C THR A 263 0.57 -11.71 -24.82
N MET A 264 1.77 -12.24 -25.06
CA MET A 264 2.70 -12.55 -23.99
C MET A 264 3.24 -11.24 -23.43
N ILE A 265 2.83 -10.92 -22.22
CA ILE A 265 3.36 -9.78 -21.48
C ILE A 265 4.77 -10.13 -21.04
N VAL A 266 5.74 -9.36 -21.52
CA VAL A 266 7.11 -9.36 -21.00
C VAL A 266 7.02 -8.72 -19.62
N ALA A 267 7.15 -9.52 -18.57
CA ALA A 267 7.19 -9.00 -17.22
C ALA A 267 8.53 -8.28 -17.02
N ASP A 268 8.52 -7.01 -16.67
CA ASP A 268 9.65 -6.35 -16.06
C ASP A 268 9.89 -7.05 -14.72
N ASN A 269 11.07 -7.65 -14.57
CA ASN A 269 11.46 -8.41 -13.38
C ASN A 269 11.91 -7.45 -12.26
N GLU A 270 11.07 -6.53 -11.85
CA GLU A 270 11.31 -5.77 -10.62
C GLU A 270 11.08 -6.69 -9.42
N VAL A 271 12.08 -6.74 -8.53
CA VAL A 271 12.01 -7.51 -7.28
C VAL A 271 10.88 -6.95 -6.41
N PRO A 272 9.84 -7.73 -6.08
CA PRO A 272 8.80 -7.25 -5.18
C PRO A 272 9.41 -6.86 -3.83
N THR A 273 8.96 -5.75 -3.27
CA THR A 273 9.47 -5.24 -1.99
C THR A 273 9.35 -6.28 -0.89
N GLY A 274 10.45 -6.52 -0.17
CA GLY A 274 10.51 -7.49 0.93
C GLY A 274 10.63 -8.95 0.52
N MET A 275 10.79 -9.25 -0.78
CA MET A 275 10.95 -10.62 -1.28
C MET A 275 12.38 -10.91 -1.76
N VAL A 276 12.70 -12.19 -1.91
CA VAL A 276 13.91 -12.69 -2.55
C VAL A 276 13.58 -13.65 -3.67
N LEU A 277 14.47 -13.73 -4.65
CA LEU A 277 14.37 -14.71 -5.72
C LEU A 277 14.85 -16.09 -5.24
N VAL A 278 13.99 -17.08 -5.34
CA VAL A 278 14.36 -18.48 -5.22
C VAL A 278 14.46 -19.04 -6.65
N ASN A 279 15.70 -19.30 -7.07
CA ASN A 279 15.95 -19.81 -8.43
C ASN A 279 15.49 -21.25 -8.58
N ARG A 280 14.98 -21.59 -9.76
CA ARG A 280 14.56 -22.97 -10.09
C ARG A 280 15.63 -24.00 -9.81
N GLY A 281 15.21 -25.19 -9.43
CA GLY A 281 16.15 -26.27 -9.17
C GLY A 281 15.49 -27.61 -8.93
N HIS A 282 16.35 -28.59 -8.62
CA HIS A 282 15.93 -29.92 -8.25
C HIS A 282 15.99 -30.05 -6.72
N LEU A 283 15.05 -30.75 -6.15
CA LEU A 283 14.96 -31.05 -4.73
C LEU A 283 14.77 -32.57 -4.51
N LYS A 284 15.54 -33.10 -3.60
CA LYS A 284 15.20 -34.38 -2.96
C LYS A 284 14.25 -34.08 -1.79
N MET A 285 12.96 -33.99 -2.09
CA MET A 285 11.93 -33.64 -1.12
C MET A 285 11.68 -34.82 -0.18
N GLY A 286 11.60 -34.56 1.11
CA GLY A 286 11.34 -35.56 2.15
C GLY A 286 12.54 -35.80 3.06
N ILE A 287 12.37 -36.67 4.04
CA ILE A 287 13.41 -37.02 5.05
C ILE A 287 14.41 -37.97 4.44
N THR A 288 15.68 -37.54 4.36
CA THR A 288 16.80 -38.34 3.79
C THR A 288 17.47 -39.18 4.85
N ARG A 289 17.58 -38.71 6.07
CA ARG A 289 18.06 -39.44 7.24
C ARG A 289 16.88 -39.73 8.15
N GLN A 290 16.69 -40.97 8.52
CA GLN A 290 15.63 -41.36 9.43
C GLN A 290 16.23 -41.64 10.79
N ASP A 291 15.80 -40.89 11.79
CA ASP A 291 15.83 -41.38 13.15
C ASP A 291 14.72 -42.44 13.31
N SER A 292 15.09 -43.65 13.66
CA SER A 292 14.19 -44.77 13.82
C SER A 292 13.16 -44.58 14.95
N LEU A 293 13.32 -43.59 15.81
CA LEU A 293 12.47 -43.31 16.95
C LEU A 293 11.16 -42.60 16.57
N TRP A 294 11.07 -41.91 15.45
CA TRP A 294 9.96 -41.01 15.15
C TRP A 294 8.98 -41.47 14.05
N GLY A 295 9.09 -42.66 13.56
CA GLY A 295 8.02 -43.46 12.94
C GLY A 295 7.37 -43.00 11.63
N PHE A 296 7.55 -41.78 11.16
CA PHE A 296 6.92 -41.26 9.94
C PHE A 296 7.91 -41.12 8.79
N ARG A 297 7.97 -42.13 7.93
CA ARG A 297 8.73 -42.07 6.67
C ARG A 297 7.98 -41.24 5.66
N THR A 298 8.45 -40.00 5.38
CA THR A 298 8.10 -39.36 4.12
C THR A 298 9.07 -39.88 3.07
N PRO A 299 8.64 -40.70 2.10
CA PRO A 299 9.55 -41.25 1.10
C PRO A 299 10.19 -40.13 0.30
N VAL A 300 11.51 -40.19 0.14
CA VAL A 300 12.26 -39.19 -0.61
C VAL A 300 11.88 -39.25 -2.08
N ARG A 301 11.62 -38.11 -2.69
CA ARG A 301 11.31 -38.00 -4.10
C ARG A 301 12.06 -36.84 -4.76
N ASN A 302 12.59 -37.10 -5.95
CA ASN A 302 13.20 -36.05 -6.77
C ASN A 302 12.12 -35.28 -7.47
N ILE A 303 12.10 -33.97 -7.23
CA ILE A 303 11.17 -33.01 -7.84
C ILE A 303 11.91 -31.83 -8.44
N THR A 304 11.24 -31.07 -9.26
CA THR A 304 11.72 -29.80 -9.81
C THR A 304 10.77 -28.71 -9.42
N VAL A 305 11.32 -27.58 -8.99
CA VAL A 305 10.58 -26.36 -8.63
C VAL A 305 11.03 -25.24 -9.56
N ASP A 306 10.09 -24.47 -10.11
CA ASP A 306 10.37 -23.31 -10.95
C ASP A 306 10.80 -22.10 -10.11
N ASP A 307 11.26 -21.03 -10.78
CA ASP A 307 11.59 -19.76 -10.15
C ASP A 307 10.37 -19.10 -9.52
N PHE A 308 10.53 -18.53 -8.33
CA PHE A 308 9.51 -17.74 -7.66
C PHE A 308 10.11 -16.70 -6.71
N TRP A 309 9.34 -15.68 -6.41
CA TRP A 309 9.63 -14.73 -5.34
C TRP A 309 9.04 -15.24 -4.03
N MET A 310 9.76 -15.09 -2.92
CA MET A 310 9.29 -15.45 -1.57
C MET A 310 9.58 -14.33 -0.59
N ASP A 311 8.64 -14.05 0.31
CA ASP A 311 8.85 -13.10 1.40
C ASP A 311 10.05 -13.51 2.25
N LYS A 312 10.90 -12.53 2.59
CA LYS A 312 12.13 -12.77 3.38
C LYS A 312 11.85 -13.37 4.74
N THR A 313 10.73 -12.94 5.33
CA THR A 313 10.28 -13.31 6.68
C THR A 313 8.83 -13.78 6.63
N GLU A 314 8.31 -14.26 7.74
CA GLU A 314 6.88 -14.41 7.94
C GLU A 314 6.17 -13.06 7.83
N VAL A 315 4.87 -13.07 7.52
CA VAL A 315 4.02 -11.87 7.57
C VAL A 315 3.90 -11.42 9.02
N THR A 316 4.23 -10.15 9.27
CA THR A 316 4.23 -9.58 10.62
C THR A 316 2.84 -9.05 11.02
N ASN A 317 2.64 -8.84 12.33
CA ASN A 317 1.46 -8.14 12.84
C ASN A 317 1.30 -6.76 12.19
N ARG A 318 2.39 -6.04 11.93
CA ARG A 318 2.38 -4.75 11.21
C ARG A 318 1.75 -4.89 9.83
N MET A 319 2.24 -5.83 9.03
CA MET A 319 1.76 -6.07 7.67
C MET A 319 0.30 -6.51 7.66
N TYR A 320 -0.07 -7.37 8.60
CA TYR A 320 -1.44 -7.85 8.69
C TYR A 320 -2.42 -6.77 9.18
N LYS A 321 -1.98 -5.88 10.08
CA LYS A 321 -2.76 -4.70 10.50
C LYS A 321 -3.06 -3.74 9.36
N GLU A 322 -2.16 -3.60 8.37
CA GLU A 322 -2.46 -2.83 7.16
C GLU A 322 -3.66 -3.42 6.41
N PHE A 323 -3.72 -4.75 6.30
CA PHE A 323 -4.86 -5.43 5.70
C PHE A 323 -6.17 -5.16 6.46
N VAL A 324 -6.15 -5.37 7.78
CA VAL A 324 -7.34 -5.10 8.64
C VAL A 324 -7.76 -3.64 8.53
N LYS A 325 -6.81 -2.71 8.51
CA LYS A 325 -7.08 -1.29 8.38
C LYS A 325 -7.70 -0.93 7.03
N ASP A 326 -7.17 -1.44 5.91
CA ASP A 326 -7.73 -1.18 4.58
C ASP A 326 -9.19 -1.66 4.47
N ILE A 327 -9.50 -2.81 5.10
CA ILE A 327 -10.88 -3.31 5.12
C ILE A 327 -11.77 -2.44 6.02
N CYS A 328 -11.26 -2.01 7.17
CA CYS A 328 -11.97 -1.07 8.03
C CYS A 328 -12.29 0.24 7.29
N ASP A 329 -11.30 0.82 6.60
CA ASP A 329 -11.47 2.04 5.82
C ASP A 329 -12.49 1.85 4.68
N SER A 330 -12.51 0.66 4.05
CA SER A 330 -13.49 0.30 3.02
C SER A 330 -14.92 0.22 3.58
N ILE A 331 -15.08 -0.37 4.76
CA ILE A 331 -16.38 -0.45 5.44
C ILE A 331 -16.87 0.95 5.82
N ILE A 332 -15.98 1.82 6.31
CA ILE A 332 -16.30 3.21 6.61
C ILE A 332 -16.77 3.92 5.34
N ALA A 333 -16.03 3.80 4.23
CA ALA A 333 -16.39 4.42 2.97
C ALA A 333 -17.76 3.95 2.46
N GLN A 334 -18.05 2.65 2.55
CA GLN A 334 -19.36 2.10 2.17
C GLN A 334 -20.49 2.63 3.05
N ARG A 335 -20.29 2.72 4.38
CA ARG A 335 -21.30 3.25 5.31
C ARG A 335 -21.52 4.75 5.14
N MET A 336 -20.55 5.50 4.63
CA MET A 336 -20.73 6.92 4.30
C MET A 336 -21.74 7.12 3.16
N GLU A 337 -21.89 6.16 2.27
CA GLU A 337 -22.86 6.17 1.18
C GLU A 337 -24.23 5.61 1.60
N ASP A 338 -24.32 4.96 2.76
CA ASP A 338 -25.55 4.36 3.27
C ASP A 338 -26.45 5.43 3.92
N PRO A 339 -27.69 5.62 3.44
CA PRO A 339 -28.64 6.57 4.01
C PRO A 339 -28.93 6.38 5.51
N TYR A 340 -28.77 5.17 6.02
CA TYR A 340 -28.97 4.83 7.44
C TYR A 340 -28.01 5.60 8.36
N TYR A 341 -26.77 5.82 7.91
CA TYR A 341 -25.77 6.56 8.68
C TYR A 341 -25.80 8.06 8.44
N GLY A 342 -26.46 8.53 7.37
CA GLY A 342 -26.60 9.93 7.04
C GLY A 342 -25.29 10.69 6.81
N GLY A 343 -24.20 9.99 6.52
CA GLY A 343 -22.86 10.57 6.36
C GLY A 343 -22.18 10.98 7.67
N ASP A 344 -22.71 10.58 8.82
CA ASP A 344 -22.13 10.83 10.15
C ASP A 344 -20.94 9.91 10.40
N ILE A 345 -19.73 10.43 10.22
CA ILE A 345 -18.49 9.67 10.34
C ILE A 345 -18.24 9.19 11.78
N GLU A 346 -18.61 9.96 12.80
CA GLU A 346 -18.41 9.58 14.20
C GLU A 346 -19.28 8.38 14.54
N ARG A 347 -20.55 8.41 14.15
CA ARG A 347 -21.49 7.31 14.30
C ARG A 347 -21.05 6.06 13.55
N ILE A 348 -20.50 6.22 12.33
CA ILE A 348 -19.97 5.12 11.54
C ILE A 348 -18.78 4.48 12.26
N ILE A 349 -17.82 5.28 12.71
CA ILE A 349 -16.63 4.78 13.44
C ILE A 349 -17.08 4.08 14.72
N GLU A 350 -17.96 4.68 15.52
CA GLU A 350 -18.47 4.06 16.74
C GLU A 350 -19.15 2.72 16.50
N SER A 351 -19.85 2.57 15.37
CA SER A 351 -20.52 1.30 15.01
C SER A 351 -19.56 0.16 14.71
N LEU A 352 -18.25 0.43 14.49
CA LEU A 352 -17.21 -0.58 14.25
C LEU A 352 -16.55 -1.09 15.55
N TYR A 353 -16.87 -0.48 16.70
CA TYR A 353 -16.24 -0.82 17.95
C TYR A 353 -17.25 -1.38 18.95
N ILE A 354 -16.80 -2.32 19.76
CA ILE A 354 -17.52 -2.82 20.92
C ILE A 354 -16.88 -2.16 22.14
N THR A 355 -17.72 -1.55 22.98
CA THR A 355 -17.28 -0.98 24.26
C THR A 355 -17.45 -2.03 25.36
N ASN A 356 -16.38 -2.34 26.08
CA ASN A 356 -16.46 -3.17 27.27
C ASN A 356 -17.30 -2.43 28.33
N PRO A 357 -18.42 -2.99 28.79
CA PRO A 357 -19.32 -2.30 29.73
C PRO A 357 -18.71 -2.06 31.10
N VAL A 358 -17.64 -2.78 31.47
CA VAL A 358 -17.00 -2.69 32.79
C VAL A 358 -15.81 -1.72 32.75
N THR A 359 -14.95 -1.85 31.74
CA THR A 359 -13.69 -1.06 31.64
C THR A 359 -13.84 0.21 30.80
N GLY A 360 -14.90 0.32 29.99
CA GLY A 360 -15.08 1.39 29.01
C GLY A 360 -14.12 1.31 27.80
N GLU A 361 -13.29 0.26 27.72
CA GLU A 361 -12.34 0.08 26.63
C GLU A 361 -13.06 -0.23 25.34
N LYS A 362 -12.73 0.50 24.26
CA LYS A 362 -13.26 0.26 22.92
C LYS A 362 -12.34 -0.69 22.16
N LYS A 363 -12.87 -1.83 21.69
CA LYS A 363 -12.18 -2.78 20.82
C LYS A 363 -12.89 -2.88 19.48
N LEU A 364 -12.13 -3.00 18.40
CA LEU A 364 -12.67 -3.22 17.05
C LEU A 364 -13.54 -4.49 17.06
N ASP A 365 -14.76 -4.41 16.54
CA ASP A 365 -15.64 -5.58 16.41
C ASP A 365 -15.13 -6.49 15.30
N ALA A 366 -14.40 -7.53 15.70
CA ALA A 366 -13.82 -8.51 14.80
C ALA A 366 -14.83 -9.13 13.82
N ARG A 367 -16.10 -9.27 14.23
CA ARG A 367 -17.17 -9.89 13.41
C ARG A 367 -17.49 -9.07 12.16
N GLN A 368 -17.24 -7.76 12.21
CA GLN A 368 -17.50 -6.84 11.11
C GLN A 368 -16.35 -6.76 10.10
N MET A 369 -15.17 -7.26 10.46
CA MET A 369 -14.00 -7.23 9.60
C MET A 369 -14.08 -8.36 8.56
N VAL A 370 -14.94 -8.17 7.58
CA VAL A 370 -15.23 -9.15 6.53
C VAL A 370 -14.68 -8.66 5.20
N TYR A 371 -13.87 -9.48 4.55
CA TYR A 371 -13.33 -9.25 3.23
C TYR A 371 -13.94 -10.20 2.21
N VAL A 372 -14.38 -9.65 1.08
CA VAL A 372 -14.97 -10.39 -0.02
C VAL A 372 -14.04 -10.28 -1.22
N TYR A 373 -13.64 -11.41 -1.80
CA TYR A 373 -12.83 -11.42 -3.00
C TYR A 373 -13.26 -12.53 -3.96
N GLU A 374 -12.92 -12.34 -5.22
CA GLU A 374 -13.21 -13.30 -6.28
C GLU A 374 -11.91 -13.80 -6.92
N GLU A 375 -11.83 -15.11 -7.15
CA GLU A 375 -10.70 -15.73 -7.82
C GLU A 375 -11.18 -16.53 -9.03
N TYR A 376 -10.60 -16.24 -10.20
CA TYR A 376 -10.89 -16.98 -11.42
C TYR A 376 -10.10 -18.28 -11.48
N ASP A 377 -10.79 -19.43 -11.55
CA ASP A 377 -10.16 -20.74 -11.65
C ASP A 377 -9.68 -21.04 -13.08
N TYR A 378 -8.54 -20.44 -13.42
CA TYR A 378 -7.88 -20.71 -14.73
C TYR A 378 -7.52 -22.17 -14.93
N THR A 379 -7.35 -22.96 -13.86
CA THR A 379 -7.02 -24.38 -13.95
C THR A 379 -8.21 -25.14 -14.51
N SER A 380 -9.38 -24.92 -13.98
CA SER A 380 -10.61 -25.52 -14.49
C SER A 380 -10.98 -24.97 -15.87
N ALA A 381 -10.91 -23.67 -16.07
CA ALA A 381 -11.19 -23.04 -17.37
C ALA A 381 -10.33 -23.60 -18.52
N ASN A 382 -9.11 -24.05 -18.24
CA ASN A 382 -8.22 -24.64 -19.24
C ASN A 382 -8.43 -26.15 -19.47
N LYS A 383 -9.24 -26.82 -18.66
CA LYS A 383 -9.53 -28.27 -18.90
C LYS A 383 -10.28 -28.45 -20.20
N ARG A 384 -9.88 -29.46 -20.98
CA ARG A 384 -10.47 -29.73 -22.30
C ARG A 384 -12.01 -29.91 -22.25
N LYS A 385 -12.53 -30.54 -21.19
CA LYS A 385 -13.96 -30.76 -21.01
C LYS A 385 -14.79 -29.47 -20.84
N TYR A 386 -14.14 -28.36 -20.43
CA TYR A 386 -14.80 -27.07 -20.23
C TYR A 386 -14.53 -26.07 -21.37
N ARG A 387 -13.73 -26.45 -22.37
CA ARG A 387 -13.54 -25.63 -23.57
C ARG A 387 -14.75 -25.78 -24.48
N LEU A 388 -15.74 -24.96 -24.20
CA LEU A 388 -16.91 -24.86 -25.14
C LEU A 388 -16.43 -24.20 -26.43
N ASP A 389 -16.88 -24.74 -27.58
CA ASP A 389 -16.74 -24.03 -28.87
C ASP A 389 -17.44 -22.67 -28.73
N PRO A 390 -16.77 -21.55 -29.09
CA PRO A 390 -17.40 -20.23 -29.07
C PRO A 390 -18.74 -20.17 -29.82
N ARG A 391 -18.94 -21.05 -30.82
CA ARG A 391 -20.18 -21.19 -31.57
C ARG A 391 -21.28 -21.89 -30.75
N GLU A 392 -20.91 -22.82 -29.87
CA GLU A 392 -21.85 -23.52 -28.98
C GLU A 392 -22.24 -22.65 -27.77
N ARG A 393 -21.39 -21.71 -27.35
CA ARG A 393 -21.70 -20.75 -26.26
C ARG A 393 -22.89 -19.84 -26.61
N VAL A 394 -23.06 -19.47 -27.86
CA VAL A 394 -24.15 -18.58 -28.34
C VAL A 394 -25.47 -19.34 -28.48
N LEU A 395 -25.41 -20.63 -28.70
CA LEU A 395 -26.60 -21.46 -28.99
C LEU A 395 -27.29 -21.99 -27.72
N ASN A 396 -26.63 -21.95 -26.56
CA ASN A 396 -27.21 -22.44 -25.30
C ASN A 396 -28.28 -21.52 -24.69
N THR A 397 -28.58 -20.38 -25.27
CA THR A 397 -29.59 -19.45 -24.74
C THR A 397 -30.98 -19.61 -25.36
N ASP A 398 -31.13 -20.30 -26.52
CA ASP A 398 -32.36 -20.28 -27.31
C ASP A 398 -32.93 -21.65 -27.74
N ILE A 399 -32.36 -22.78 -27.33
CA ILE A 399 -32.79 -24.10 -27.83
C ILE A 399 -33.15 -25.04 -26.69
N SER A 400 -34.22 -25.85 -26.91
CA SER A 400 -34.61 -26.99 -26.08
C SER A 400 -33.40 -27.84 -25.73
N ILE A 401 -33.08 -27.82 -24.44
CA ILE A 401 -31.87 -28.41 -23.84
C ILE A 401 -31.93 -29.92 -24.04
N ASP A 402 -31.05 -30.46 -24.89
CA ASP A 402 -30.71 -31.88 -24.84
C ASP A 402 -29.87 -32.11 -23.57
N GLU A 403 -30.49 -32.57 -22.49
CA GLU A 403 -29.89 -32.76 -21.18
C GLU A 403 -28.60 -33.61 -21.20
N GLN A 404 -28.41 -34.44 -22.24
CA GLN A 404 -27.21 -35.28 -22.42
C GLN A 404 -25.96 -34.49 -22.85
N LYS A 405 -26.10 -33.24 -23.28
CA LYS A 405 -24.99 -32.40 -23.75
C LYS A 405 -24.59 -31.29 -22.75
N ILE A 406 -25.24 -31.18 -21.61
CA ILE A 406 -24.96 -30.15 -20.62
C ILE A 406 -23.62 -30.46 -19.91
N THR A 407 -22.66 -29.58 -20.06
CA THR A 407 -21.42 -29.67 -19.27
C THR A 407 -21.67 -29.01 -17.90
N MET A 408 -21.60 -29.81 -16.84
CA MET A 408 -21.72 -29.31 -15.47
C MET A 408 -20.37 -28.85 -14.93
N ILE A 409 -20.37 -27.76 -14.15
CA ILE A 409 -19.23 -27.26 -13.43
C ILE A 409 -19.57 -27.11 -11.94
N SER A 410 -18.65 -27.52 -11.08
CA SER A 410 -18.68 -27.21 -9.66
C SER A 410 -18.03 -25.84 -9.42
N LYS A 411 -18.69 -24.98 -8.71
CA LYS A 411 -18.25 -23.63 -8.40
C LYS A 411 -18.35 -23.40 -6.90
N ASP A 412 -17.25 -22.94 -6.29
CA ASP A 412 -17.27 -22.49 -4.91
C ASP A 412 -17.94 -21.10 -4.82
N THR A 413 -18.89 -20.97 -3.94
CA THR A 413 -19.57 -19.71 -3.66
C THR A 413 -19.69 -19.46 -2.17
N ALA A 414 -19.81 -18.19 -1.80
CA ALA A 414 -20.05 -17.81 -0.43
C ALA A 414 -21.07 -16.67 -0.38
N TYR A 415 -21.89 -16.65 0.66
CA TYR A 415 -22.83 -15.57 0.94
C TYR A 415 -23.00 -15.40 2.44
N ILE A 416 -23.58 -14.29 2.86
CA ILE A 416 -23.97 -14.05 4.27
C ILE A 416 -25.45 -14.34 4.38
N ASP A 417 -25.82 -15.23 5.31
CA ASP A 417 -27.21 -15.58 5.59
C ASP A 417 -27.95 -14.45 6.34
N ARG A 418 -29.23 -14.67 6.63
CA ARG A 418 -30.06 -13.67 7.32
C ARG A 418 -29.65 -13.45 8.78
N GLU A 419 -28.99 -14.41 9.37
CA GLU A 419 -28.44 -14.39 10.73
C GLU A 419 -27.06 -13.73 10.79
N GLY A 420 -26.45 -13.39 9.62
CA GLY A 420 -25.14 -12.78 9.52
C GLY A 420 -23.98 -13.76 9.48
N ASN A 421 -24.24 -15.07 9.32
CA ASN A 421 -23.19 -16.08 9.23
C ASN A 421 -22.67 -16.20 7.79
N ILE A 422 -21.38 -16.45 7.65
CA ILE A 422 -20.76 -16.73 6.36
C ILE A 422 -21.05 -18.18 5.99
N VAL A 423 -21.85 -18.37 4.96
CA VAL A 423 -22.17 -19.69 4.38
C VAL A 423 -21.30 -19.89 3.15
N ARG A 424 -20.63 -21.05 3.08
CA ARG A 424 -19.84 -21.48 1.92
C ARG A 424 -20.43 -22.78 1.41
N GLU A 425 -20.63 -22.82 0.11
CA GLU A 425 -21.15 -24.01 -0.56
C GLU A 425 -20.49 -24.19 -1.92
N THR A 426 -20.42 -25.45 -2.34
CA THR A 426 -20.02 -25.79 -3.71
C THR A 426 -21.28 -26.13 -4.48
N ILE A 427 -21.63 -25.25 -5.43
CA ILE A 427 -22.81 -25.46 -6.28
C ILE A 427 -22.43 -26.11 -7.59
N GLU A 428 -23.23 -27.06 -8.06
CA GLU A 428 -23.15 -27.61 -9.41
C GLU A 428 -24.14 -26.89 -10.33
N ARG A 429 -23.65 -26.40 -11.45
CA ARG A 429 -24.47 -25.70 -12.41
C ARG A 429 -24.02 -25.96 -13.83
N PRO A 430 -24.93 -25.81 -14.82
CA PRO A 430 -24.55 -25.87 -16.23
C PRO A 430 -23.53 -24.78 -16.58
N LEU A 431 -22.48 -25.14 -17.31
CA LEU A 431 -21.49 -24.19 -17.80
C LEU A 431 -22.12 -23.33 -18.89
N SER A 432 -22.28 -22.04 -18.58
CA SER A 432 -22.89 -21.05 -19.48
C SER A 432 -21.92 -19.97 -19.96
N GLY A 433 -20.82 -19.76 -19.25
CA GLY A 433 -19.84 -18.73 -19.60
C GLY A 433 -18.65 -18.67 -18.67
N ASP A 434 -17.81 -17.67 -18.88
CA ASP A 434 -16.56 -17.47 -18.11
C ASP A 434 -16.82 -17.17 -16.62
N TYR A 435 -17.99 -16.66 -16.27
CA TYR A 435 -18.41 -16.41 -14.89
C TYR A 435 -18.51 -17.68 -14.03
N ASP A 436 -18.70 -18.82 -14.67
CA ASP A 436 -18.83 -20.08 -13.96
C ASP A 436 -17.49 -20.56 -13.38
N PHE A 437 -16.37 -19.95 -13.82
CA PHE A 437 -15.03 -20.18 -13.26
C PHE A 437 -14.63 -19.14 -12.19
N LEU A 438 -15.52 -18.22 -11.84
CA LEU A 438 -15.24 -17.19 -10.85
C LEU A 438 -15.75 -17.67 -9.48
N ASN A 439 -14.84 -18.07 -8.61
CA ASN A 439 -15.13 -18.47 -7.24
C ASN A 439 -15.21 -17.23 -6.35
N THR A 440 -16.18 -17.20 -5.43
CA THR A 440 -16.38 -16.09 -4.48
C THR A 440 -16.04 -16.56 -3.08
N TYR A 441 -15.20 -15.79 -2.38
CA TYR A 441 -14.79 -16.05 -1.01
C TYR A 441 -15.19 -14.88 -0.12
N ILE A 442 -15.76 -15.21 1.04
CA ILE A 442 -16.09 -14.26 2.10
C ILE A 442 -15.35 -14.73 3.35
N VAL A 443 -14.48 -13.89 3.89
CA VAL A 443 -13.62 -14.25 5.01
C VAL A 443 -13.66 -13.16 6.06
N ASN A 444 -13.93 -13.55 7.31
CA ASN A 444 -13.66 -12.70 8.45
C ASN A 444 -12.14 -12.66 8.64
N ILE A 445 -11.54 -11.48 8.55
CA ILE A 445 -10.08 -11.33 8.46
C ILE A 445 -9.39 -11.02 9.79
N TYR A 446 -10.15 -10.74 10.85
CA TYR A 446 -9.54 -10.41 12.13
C TYR A 446 -8.93 -11.66 12.77
N PRO A 447 -7.64 -11.63 13.19
CA PRO A 447 -7.01 -12.79 13.82
C PRO A 447 -7.75 -13.20 15.09
N ASP A 448 -7.86 -14.50 15.33
CA ASP A 448 -8.42 -15.02 16.58
C ASP A 448 -7.37 -14.92 17.69
N THR A 449 -7.47 -13.90 18.51
CA THR A 449 -6.55 -13.68 19.63
C THR A 449 -6.79 -14.66 20.79
N THR A 450 -7.93 -15.39 20.81
CA THR A 450 -8.20 -16.40 21.85
C THR A 450 -7.40 -17.68 21.64
N CYS A 451 -6.71 -17.83 20.50
CA CYS A 451 -5.85 -18.97 20.20
C CYS A 451 -4.80 -19.24 21.29
N TRP A 452 -4.31 -18.20 21.96
CA TRP A 452 -3.34 -18.32 23.05
C TRP A 452 -3.88 -19.10 24.25
N ILE A 453 -5.13 -18.85 24.63
CA ILE A 453 -5.81 -19.59 25.72
C ILE A 453 -6.23 -20.96 25.22
N ASN A 454 -6.73 -21.07 24.00
CA ASN A 454 -7.20 -22.33 23.43
C ASN A 454 -6.09 -23.37 23.25
N ASP A 455 -4.90 -22.93 22.84
CA ASP A 455 -3.74 -23.82 22.64
C ASP A 455 -3.07 -24.20 23.96
N PHE A 456 -3.11 -23.32 24.97
CA PHE A 456 -2.47 -23.52 26.27
C PHE A 456 -3.42 -23.16 27.43
N PRO A 457 -4.49 -23.96 27.62
CA PRO A 457 -5.58 -23.61 28.55
C PRO A 457 -5.18 -23.59 30.03
N ASN A 458 -4.03 -24.16 30.38
CA ASN A 458 -3.51 -24.20 31.76
C ASN A 458 -2.43 -23.15 32.03
N SER A 459 -2.20 -22.23 31.10
CA SER A 459 -1.21 -21.16 31.21
C SER A 459 -1.90 -19.82 31.33
N ASP A 460 -1.26 -18.87 32.02
CA ASP A 460 -1.75 -17.50 32.16
C ASP A 460 -1.38 -16.68 30.90
N ASN A 461 -2.14 -16.90 29.83
CA ASN A 461 -1.92 -16.31 28.51
C ASN A 461 -2.86 -15.13 28.19
N ASP A 462 -3.54 -14.57 29.18
CA ASP A 462 -4.45 -13.45 29.02
C ASP A 462 -3.76 -12.23 28.42
N ILE A 463 -2.49 -12.01 28.79
CA ILE A 463 -1.68 -10.91 28.27
C ILE A 463 -1.47 -11.01 26.75
N TYR A 464 -1.21 -12.21 26.24
CA TYR A 464 -1.01 -12.42 24.78
C TYR A 464 -2.34 -12.35 24.04
N THR A 465 -3.42 -12.87 24.63
CA THR A 465 -4.78 -12.75 24.09
C THR A 465 -5.19 -11.27 23.94
N ALA A 466 -4.85 -10.44 24.92
CA ALA A 466 -5.20 -9.02 24.91
C ALA A 466 -4.29 -8.18 24.01
N TYR A 467 -2.98 -8.46 23.98
CA TYR A 467 -1.99 -7.49 23.49
C TYR A 467 -1.12 -7.98 22.33
N TYR A 468 -1.02 -9.28 22.05
CA TYR A 468 -0.10 -9.75 21.00
C TYR A 468 -0.38 -9.15 19.62
N PHE A 469 -1.63 -9.09 19.21
CA PHE A 469 -1.99 -8.45 17.95
C PHE A 469 -2.15 -6.92 18.09
N SER A 470 -2.64 -6.42 19.23
CA SER A 470 -3.02 -5.01 19.38
C SER A 470 -1.84 -4.08 19.72
N SER A 471 -0.87 -4.54 20.54
CA SER A 471 0.21 -3.70 21.07
C SER A 471 1.29 -3.37 20.03
N PRO A 472 1.81 -2.12 20.05
CA PRO A 472 2.97 -1.74 19.25
C PRO A 472 4.24 -2.56 19.50
N ALA A 473 4.37 -3.17 20.70
CA ALA A 473 5.53 -3.98 21.05
C ALA A 473 5.71 -5.23 20.17
N TYR A 474 4.61 -5.76 19.64
CA TYR A 474 4.60 -6.97 18.81
C TYR A 474 4.43 -6.70 17.31
N LEU A 475 4.60 -5.46 16.85
CA LEU A 475 4.37 -5.12 15.43
C LEU A 475 5.28 -5.91 14.47
N ASP A 476 6.53 -6.13 14.86
CA ASP A 476 7.52 -6.83 14.03
C ASP A 476 7.62 -8.33 14.36
N TYR A 477 6.69 -8.86 15.11
CA TYR A 477 6.51 -10.28 15.38
C TYR A 477 5.58 -10.91 14.33
N PRO A 478 5.70 -12.23 14.05
CA PRO A 478 4.85 -12.88 13.07
C PRO A 478 3.38 -12.82 13.50
N VAL A 479 2.48 -12.66 12.54
CA VAL A 479 1.05 -12.75 12.82
C VAL A 479 0.68 -14.20 13.11
N VAL A 480 -0.07 -14.42 14.19
CA VAL A 480 -0.62 -15.72 14.59
C VAL A 480 -2.11 -15.61 14.86
N GLY A 481 -2.77 -16.74 15.14
CA GLY A 481 -4.22 -16.75 15.29
C GLY A 481 -4.96 -16.55 13.96
N VAL A 482 -4.28 -16.85 12.85
CA VAL A 482 -4.81 -16.74 11.49
C VAL A 482 -5.10 -18.12 10.90
N THR A 483 -6.27 -18.28 10.31
CA THR A 483 -6.62 -19.49 9.58
C THR A 483 -5.97 -19.53 8.21
N TRP A 484 -5.95 -20.68 7.57
CA TRP A 484 -5.49 -20.83 6.19
C TRP A 484 -6.29 -19.94 5.21
N GLU A 485 -7.57 -19.80 5.47
CA GLU A 485 -8.47 -18.97 4.65
C GLU A 485 -8.16 -17.49 4.80
N GLN A 486 -7.86 -17.03 6.02
CA GLN A 486 -7.41 -15.67 6.29
C GLN A 486 -6.06 -15.36 5.65
N ALA A 487 -5.13 -16.33 5.67
CA ALA A 487 -3.85 -16.19 4.98
C ALA A 487 -3.99 -16.07 3.46
N ASN A 488 -4.92 -16.83 2.84
CA ASN A 488 -5.24 -16.66 1.41
C ASN A 488 -5.94 -15.34 1.12
N ALA A 489 -6.85 -14.89 1.99
CA ALA A 489 -7.49 -13.57 1.88
C ALA A 489 -6.46 -12.44 1.90
N TYR A 490 -5.45 -12.52 2.78
CA TYR A 490 -4.31 -11.58 2.80
C TYR A 490 -3.55 -11.59 1.47
N CYS A 491 -3.25 -12.77 0.92
CA CYS A 491 -2.59 -12.90 -0.38
C CYS A 491 -3.42 -12.27 -1.52
N ALA A 492 -4.74 -12.47 -1.52
CA ALA A 492 -5.65 -11.89 -2.49
C ALA A 492 -5.67 -10.35 -2.37
N TRP A 493 -5.81 -9.82 -1.16
CA TRP A 493 -5.74 -8.39 -0.88
C TRP A 493 -4.40 -7.77 -1.35
N ARG A 494 -3.27 -8.41 -1.00
CA ARG A 494 -1.94 -7.95 -1.43
C ARG A 494 -1.80 -7.94 -2.95
N THR A 495 -2.43 -8.91 -3.64
CA THR A 495 -2.48 -8.96 -5.11
C THR A 495 -3.31 -7.82 -5.69
N GLU A 496 -4.45 -7.50 -5.08
CA GLU A 496 -5.31 -6.40 -5.51
C GLU A 496 -4.60 -5.06 -5.42
N ARG A 497 -3.81 -4.85 -4.38
CA ARG A 497 -2.98 -3.63 -4.23
C ARG A 497 -1.97 -3.41 -5.35
N MET A 498 -1.65 -4.43 -6.16
CA MET A 498 -0.79 -4.26 -7.35
C MET A 498 -1.48 -3.53 -8.51
N GLY A 499 -2.80 -3.38 -8.48
CA GLY A 499 -3.58 -2.74 -9.56
C GLY A 499 -3.61 -3.51 -10.88
N LEU A 500 -3.22 -4.78 -10.86
CA LEU A 500 -3.21 -5.64 -12.04
C LEU A 500 -4.59 -6.22 -12.30
N THR A 501 -4.91 -6.46 -13.56
CA THR A 501 -6.19 -7.03 -13.98
C THR A 501 -6.02 -8.28 -14.84
N GLY A 502 -7.07 -9.07 -14.97
CA GLY A 502 -7.15 -10.21 -15.87
C GLY A 502 -6.01 -11.23 -15.67
N ARG A 503 -5.41 -11.65 -16.79
CA ARG A 503 -4.36 -12.67 -16.78
C ARG A 503 -3.07 -12.22 -16.07
N GLU A 504 -2.73 -10.94 -16.15
CA GLU A 504 -1.54 -10.42 -15.49
C GLU A 504 -1.68 -10.51 -13.97
N LYS A 505 -2.83 -10.13 -13.41
CA LYS A 505 -3.17 -10.33 -11.99
C LYS A 505 -2.95 -11.79 -11.58
N PHE A 506 -3.46 -12.73 -12.37
CA PHE A 506 -3.29 -14.16 -12.09
C PHE A 506 -1.83 -14.62 -12.10
N LEU A 507 -1.05 -14.22 -13.09
CA LEU A 507 0.34 -14.64 -13.24
C LEU A 507 1.26 -14.07 -12.17
N LYS A 508 1.00 -12.85 -11.72
CA LYS A 508 1.81 -12.13 -10.71
C LYS A 508 1.14 -12.10 -9.32
N ARG A 509 0.13 -12.92 -9.07
CA ARG A 509 -0.57 -12.91 -7.80
C ARG A 509 0.31 -13.39 -6.65
N PHE A 510 0.12 -12.79 -5.50
CA PHE A 510 0.59 -13.35 -4.25
C PHE A 510 -0.27 -14.56 -3.87
N ARG A 511 0.35 -15.55 -3.28
CA ARG A 511 -0.29 -16.77 -2.81
C ARG A 511 0.53 -17.40 -1.70
N LEU A 512 -0.03 -18.35 -0.99
CA LEU A 512 0.77 -19.21 -0.11
C LEU A 512 1.72 -20.08 -0.94
N PRO A 513 2.92 -20.39 -0.42
CA PRO A 513 3.82 -21.35 -1.07
C PRO A 513 3.17 -22.73 -1.15
N THR A 514 3.49 -23.48 -2.18
CA THR A 514 3.25 -24.93 -2.13
C THR A 514 4.20 -25.55 -1.12
N GLU A 515 3.86 -26.72 -0.59
CA GLU A 515 4.74 -27.46 0.32
C GLU A 515 6.11 -27.72 -0.30
N ALA A 516 6.16 -27.98 -1.61
CA ALA A 516 7.40 -28.21 -2.34
C ALA A 516 8.25 -26.93 -2.49
N GLU A 517 7.63 -25.80 -2.79
CA GLU A 517 8.31 -24.51 -2.85
C GLU A 517 8.89 -24.14 -1.48
N TRP A 518 8.10 -24.35 -0.44
CA TRP A 518 8.52 -24.05 0.93
C TRP A 518 9.75 -24.86 1.33
N GLU A 519 9.72 -26.21 1.15
CA GLU A 519 10.86 -27.07 1.51
C GLU A 519 12.09 -26.77 0.65
N PHE A 520 11.89 -26.51 -0.66
CA PHE A 520 12.98 -26.14 -1.56
C PHE A 520 13.66 -24.84 -1.12
N ALA A 521 12.85 -23.83 -0.74
CA ALA A 521 13.35 -22.54 -0.25
C ALA A 521 14.07 -22.67 1.10
N ALA A 522 13.54 -23.50 2.03
CA ALA A 522 14.11 -23.71 3.35
C ALA A 522 15.48 -24.42 3.30
N ARG A 523 15.60 -25.48 2.50
CA ARG A 523 16.85 -26.25 2.37
C ARG A 523 17.98 -25.45 1.73
N GLY A 524 17.67 -24.38 1.07
CA GLY A 524 18.65 -23.53 0.40
C GLY A 524 19.40 -24.22 -0.74
N ILE A 525 20.46 -23.58 -1.22
CA ILE A 525 21.24 -24.03 -2.40
C ILE A 525 21.89 -25.41 -2.15
N ARG A 526 22.30 -25.71 -0.92
CA ARG A 526 23.02 -26.96 -0.55
C ARG A 526 22.09 -28.11 -0.20
N GLN A 527 20.78 -27.86 -0.13
CA GLN A 527 19.76 -28.85 0.25
C GLN A 527 19.98 -29.46 1.64
N ASN A 528 20.32 -28.65 2.63
CA ASN A 528 20.58 -29.05 4.02
C ASN A 528 19.31 -29.58 4.72
N GLU A 529 19.49 -30.27 5.83
CA GLU A 529 18.38 -30.72 6.70
C GLU A 529 17.76 -29.56 7.45
N PHE A 530 18.58 -28.60 7.88
CA PHE A 530 18.17 -27.33 8.44
C PHE A 530 18.41 -26.18 7.45
N PRO A 531 17.82 -24.98 7.65
CA PRO A 531 18.09 -23.81 6.81
C PRO A 531 19.54 -23.33 6.84
N TRP A 532 20.35 -23.80 7.77
CA TRP A 532 21.77 -23.51 7.95
C TRP A 532 22.67 -24.71 7.59
N GLU A 533 24.01 -24.56 7.73
CA GLU A 533 24.97 -25.62 7.31
C GLU A 533 25.19 -26.69 8.36
N GLN A 534 24.94 -26.39 9.63
CA GLN A 534 25.15 -27.33 10.73
C GLN A 534 24.03 -28.38 10.76
N GLU A 535 24.35 -29.59 11.23
CA GLU A 535 23.41 -30.70 11.39
C GLU A 535 22.58 -30.60 12.70
N VAL A 536 22.81 -29.57 13.51
CA VAL A 536 22.18 -29.33 14.81
C VAL A 536 21.63 -27.90 14.88
N ALA A 537 20.67 -27.65 15.76
CA ALA A 537 20.00 -26.36 15.89
C ALA A 537 20.77 -25.33 16.75
N GLY A 538 22.04 -25.56 17.08
CA GLY A 538 22.87 -24.65 17.87
C GLY A 538 24.36 -24.87 17.65
N ASP A 539 25.21 -24.02 18.25
CA ASP A 539 26.67 -24.04 18.13
C ASP A 539 27.35 -24.97 19.15
N GLY A 540 26.58 -25.67 19.99
CA GLY A 540 27.08 -26.49 21.10
C GLY A 540 27.69 -25.69 22.26
N LYS A 541 27.71 -24.36 22.19
CA LYS A 541 28.20 -23.44 23.20
C LYS A 541 27.10 -22.61 23.88
N GLY A 542 25.85 -22.89 23.54
CA GLY A 542 24.66 -22.25 24.09
C GLY A 542 23.96 -21.28 23.15
N MET A 543 24.49 -21.01 21.95
CA MET A 543 23.83 -20.21 20.94
C MET A 543 22.92 -21.09 20.07
N LEU A 544 21.63 -20.79 20.04
CA LEU A 544 20.65 -21.42 19.16
C LEU A 544 20.50 -20.66 17.83
N PHE A 545 20.17 -21.39 16.76
CA PHE A 545 20.06 -20.83 15.41
C PHE A 545 18.63 -20.51 14.98
N ALA A 546 17.65 -20.84 15.83
CA ALA A 546 16.23 -20.58 15.64
C ALA A 546 15.52 -20.45 16.98
N ASN A 547 14.30 -19.93 16.94
CA ASN A 547 13.40 -19.89 18.10
C ASN A 547 12.58 -21.18 18.12
N PHE A 548 12.87 -22.10 19.04
CA PHE A 548 12.22 -23.40 19.21
C PHE A 548 12.38 -23.89 20.64
N MET A 549 11.66 -24.94 21.05
CA MET A 549 11.81 -25.59 22.35
C MET A 549 13.01 -26.55 22.33
N PRO A 550 14.09 -26.26 23.04
CA PRO A 550 15.20 -27.19 23.19
C PRO A 550 14.78 -28.51 23.89
N ASP A 551 15.55 -29.57 23.69
CA ASP A 551 15.23 -30.90 24.19
C ASP A 551 15.14 -31.02 25.72
N ASP A 552 15.75 -30.09 26.46
CA ASP A 552 15.62 -29.98 27.91
C ASP A 552 14.35 -29.25 28.39
N GLY A 553 13.55 -28.75 27.45
CA GLY A 553 12.28 -28.06 27.72
C GLY A 553 12.41 -26.64 28.21
N ASP A 554 13.61 -26.05 28.23
CA ASP A 554 13.82 -24.65 28.60
C ASP A 554 13.59 -23.70 27.41
N PHE A 555 12.37 -23.17 27.31
CA PHE A 555 11.97 -22.22 26.28
C PHE A 555 12.76 -20.90 26.32
N THR A 556 13.44 -20.60 27.43
CA THR A 556 14.13 -19.30 27.60
C THR A 556 15.57 -19.33 27.07
N LYS A 557 16.08 -20.48 26.65
CA LYS A 557 17.48 -20.63 26.21
C LYS A 557 17.86 -19.77 25.03
N ASP A 558 16.93 -19.48 24.13
CA ASP A 558 17.12 -18.59 22.99
C ASP A 558 16.78 -17.12 23.30
N GLY A 559 16.36 -16.84 24.54
CA GLY A 559 15.97 -15.52 25.00
C GLY A 559 14.48 -15.17 24.73
N ASN A 560 13.69 -16.11 24.22
CA ASN A 560 12.28 -15.92 23.94
C ASN A 560 11.43 -16.96 24.69
N ILE A 561 10.24 -16.58 25.14
CA ILE A 561 9.27 -17.51 25.78
C ILE A 561 8.21 -17.96 24.78
N ILE A 562 7.95 -17.13 23.78
CA ILE A 562 7.01 -17.33 22.70
C ILE A 562 7.69 -16.99 21.38
N THR A 563 6.97 -16.47 20.40
CA THR A 563 7.53 -15.98 19.14
C THR A 563 8.62 -14.92 19.36
N SER A 564 9.53 -14.79 18.41
CA SER A 564 10.52 -13.72 18.33
C SER A 564 10.17 -12.72 17.23
N LYS A 565 10.84 -11.57 17.19
CA LYS A 565 10.77 -10.67 16.04
C LYS A 565 11.27 -11.39 14.80
N VAL A 566 10.59 -11.18 13.67
CA VAL A 566 11.04 -11.76 12.41
C VAL A 566 12.45 -11.28 12.05
N GLY A 567 13.26 -12.17 11.48
CA GLY A 567 14.63 -11.84 11.08
C GLY A 567 15.62 -11.70 12.24
N THR A 568 15.30 -12.20 13.42
CA THR A 568 16.22 -12.21 14.58
C THR A 568 17.41 -13.13 14.36
N TYR A 569 17.19 -14.25 13.71
CA TYR A 569 18.22 -15.25 13.41
C TYR A 569 18.83 -15.06 12.04
N GLN A 570 19.93 -15.76 11.74
CA GLN A 570 20.61 -15.63 10.46
C GLN A 570 19.78 -16.22 9.32
N PRO A 571 19.78 -15.58 8.14
CA PRO A 571 19.07 -16.09 6.98
C PRO A 571 19.77 -17.34 6.41
N ASN A 572 19.01 -18.17 5.70
CA ASN A 572 19.56 -19.27 4.93
C ASN A 572 20.29 -18.77 3.66
N SER A 573 20.84 -19.70 2.88
CA SER A 573 21.60 -19.38 1.66
C SER A 573 20.78 -18.72 0.53
N ASN A 574 19.44 -18.71 0.62
CA ASN A 574 18.55 -17.98 -0.26
C ASN A 574 18.23 -16.58 0.26
N GLY A 575 18.71 -16.19 1.46
CA GLY A 575 18.40 -14.92 2.10
C GLY A 575 17.03 -14.89 2.80
N LEU A 576 16.50 -16.07 3.16
CA LEU A 576 15.24 -16.25 3.86
C LEU A 576 15.48 -16.44 5.36
N TYR A 577 14.73 -15.71 6.18
CA TYR A 577 14.77 -15.76 7.63
C TYR A 577 13.68 -16.69 8.17
N ASP A 578 13.90 -17.21 9.37
CA ASP A 578 12.90 -17.91 10.17
C ASP A 578 12.25 -19.12 9.43
N MET A 579 13.03 -19.79 8.56
CA MET A 579 12.59 -21.00 7.86
C MET A 579 12.62 -22.25 8.76
N ALA A 580 12.94 -22.10 10.04
CA ALA A 580 12.90 -23.11 11.08
C ALA A 580 12.55 -22.43 12.40
N GLY A 581 11.58 -22.95 13.13
CA GLY A 581 11.11 -22.36 14.39
C GLY A 581 10.31 -21.07 14.19
N ASN A 582 10.25 -20.25 15.21
CA ASN A 582 9.43 -19.06 15.36
C ASN A 582 7.93 -19.40 15.18
N VAL A 583 7.35 -19.34 13.99
CA VAL A 583 6.02 -19.88 13.73
C VAL A 583 6.03 -20.90 12.59
N ALA A 584 5.27 -21.95 12.74
CA ALA A 584 5.00 -22.86 11.64
C ALA A 584 4.16 -22.15 10.57
N GLU A 585 4.33 -22.52 9.30
CA GLU A 585 3.79 -21.73 8.21
C GLU A 585 2.76 -22.51 7.38
N TRP A 586 1.62 -21.86 7.11
CA TRP A 586 0.62 -22.36 6.19
C TRP A 586 1.19 -22.51 4.79
N THR A 587 0.89 -23.64 4.14
CA THR A 587 1.13 -23.83 2.70
C THR A 587 -0.19 -23.97 1.94
N SER A 588 -0.16 -23.78 0.63
CA SER A 588 -1.34 -23.96 -0.23
C SER A 588 -1.69 -25.42 -0.49
N THR A 589 -0.86 -26.38 -0.04
CA THR A 589 -1.00 -27.80 -0.32
C THR A 589 -1.91 -28.46 0.70
N ALA A 590 -2.91 -29.19 0.24
CA ALA A 590 -3.71 -30.07 1.10
C ALA A 590 -2.86 -31.21 1.65
N TYR A 591 -3.01 -31.50 2.94
CA TYR A 591 -2.21 -32.52 3.59
C TYR A 591 -2.68 -33.94 3.28
N THR A 592 -1.74 -34.78 2.88
CA THR A 592 -1.90 -36.23 2.82
C THR A 592 -0.70 -36.93 3.46
N ALA A 593 -0.91 -38.09 4.08
CA ALA A 593 0.18 -38.90 4.63
C ALA A 593 1.13 -39.39 3.55
N ALA A 594 0.65 -39.59 2.30
CA ALA A 594 1.47 -39.99 1.17
C ALA A 594 2.37 -38.83 0.63
N GLY A 595 2.19 -37.63 1.12
CA GLY A 595 2.96 -36.48 0.64
C GLY A 595 2.81 -36.27 -0.87
N VAL A 596 3.92 -36.01 -1.54
CA VAL A 596 3.95 -35.77 -2.99
C VAL A 596 4.00 -37.04 -3.87
N GLN A 597 3.85 -38.20 -3.28
CA GLN A 597 4.06 -39.48 -4.00
C GLN A 597 3.18 -39.67 -5.24
N ASN A 598 1.94 -39.17 -5.17
CA ASN A 598 0.95 -39.29 -6.25
C ASN A 598 0.83 -38.02 -7.11
N MET A 599 1.81 -37.11 -7.03
CA MET A 599 1.83 -35.85 -7.76
C MET A 599 2.84 -35.88 -8.90
N ASN A 600 2.80 -34.88 -9.79
CA ASN A 600 3.82 -34.67 -10.80
C ASN A 600 5.18 -34.36 -10.18
N ASN A 601 6.28 -34.65 -10.88
CA ASN A 601 7.64 -34.31 -10.42
C ASN A 601 7.98 -32.82 -10.63
N ILE A 602 7.19 -32.09 -11.42
CA ILE A 602 7.40 -30.67 -11.71
C ILE A 602 6.33 -29.88 -10.95
N ASN A 603 6.77 -28.99 -10.08
CA ASN A 603 5.91 -28.15 -9.25
C ASN A 603 4.78 -28.94 -8.56
N PRO A 604 5.09 -29.99 -7.77
CA PRO A 604 4.07 -30.84 -7.19
C PRO A 604 3.20 -30.07 -6.23
N GLN A 605 1.89 -30.19 -6.39
CA GLN A 605 0.90 -29.58 -5.52
C GLN A 605 -0.38 -30.40 -5.49
N LEU A 606 -0.89 -30.69 -4.30
CA LEU A 606 -2.25 -31.17 -4.12
C LEU A 606 -3.15 -29.97 -3.79
N LYS A 607 -3.95 -29.56 -4.78
CA LYS A 607 -4.97 -28.53 -4.58
C LYS A 607 -6.26 -29.20 -4.15
N TYR A 608 -6.69 -28.91 -2.95
CA TYR A 608 -8.00 -29.28 -2.48
C TYR A 608 -8.49 -28.22 -1.50
N ASN A 609 -9.56 -27.56 -1.84
CA ASN A 609 -10.25 -26.62 -0.97
C ASN A 609 -11.48 -27.33 -0.43
N ALA A 610 -11.42 -27.76 0.83
CA ALA A 610 -12.48 -28.55 1.43
C ALA A 610 -13.71 -27.68 1.69
N ALA A 611 -14.87 -28.17 1.27
CA ALA A 611 -16.16 -27.59 1.60
C ALA A 611 -16.52 -27.82 3.10
N ILE A 612 -17.55 -27.13 3.56
CA ILE A 612 -18.00 -27.27 4.96
C ILE A 612 -18.46 -28.68 5.25
N GLU A 613 -19.11 -29.33 4.29
CA GLU A 613 -19.68 -30.70 4.40
C GLU A 613 -18.64 -31.80 4.26
N ASP A 614 -17.42 -31.46 3.79
CA ASP A 614 -16.39 -32.43 3.60
C ASP A 614 -15.97 -33.08 4.91
N PRO A 615 -15.59 -34.39 4.87
CA PRO A 615 -15.04 -35.05 6.04
C PRO A 615 -13.86 -34.29 6.62
N TYR A 616 -13.83 -34.15 7.94
CA TYR A 616 -12.87 -33.31 8.67
C TYR A 616 -11.42 -33.57 8.28
N ARG A 617 -11.05 -34.83 8.02
CA ARG A 617 -9.73 -35.24 7.56
C ARG A 617 -9.26 -34.58 6.24
N LEU A 618 -10.20 -34.15 5.38
CA LEU A 618 -9.89 -33.50 4.11
C LEU A 618 -9.65 -31.99 4.27
N LYS A 619 -10.02 -31.42 5.41
CA LYS A 619 -9.84 -30.00 5.72
C LYS A 619 -8.42 -29.64 6.18
N ARG A 620 -7.50 -30.62 6.22
CA ARG A 620 -6.12 -30.39 6.64
C ARG A 620 -5.27 -29.80 5.54
N LYS A 621 -4.49 -28.79 5.89
CA LYS A 621 -3.43 -28.20 5.04
C LYS A 621 -2.06 -28.55 5.59
N SER A 622 -1.06 -28.66 4.71
CA SER A 622 0.31 -28.86 5.15
C SER A 622 0.85 -27.59 5.79
N VAL A 623 1.50 -27.77 6.94
CA VAL A 623 2.17 -26.73 7.71
C VAL A 623 3.65 -27.11 7.82
N ARG A 624 4.54 -26.14 7.71
CA ARG A 624 5.98 -26.38 7.60
C ARG A 624 6.76 -25.51 8.59
N GLY A 625 8.03 -25.88 8.85
CA GLY A 625 9.00 -25.09 9.60
C GLY A 625 9.09 -25.41 11.08
N GLY A 626 8.05 -25.95 11.69
CA GLY A 626 7.93 -26.02 13.14
C GLY A 626 7.82 -24.63 13.77
N SER A 627 7.71 -24.54 15.09
CA SER A 627 7.45 -23.28 15.78
C SER A 627 8.21 -23.17 17.10
N TRP A 628 8.08 -22.04 17.77
CA TRP A 628 8.68 -21.76 19.08
C TRP A 628 8.38 -22.83 20.16
N LYS A 629 7.28 -23.57 20.03
CA LYS A 629 6.89 -24.63 20.97
C LYS A 629 7.37 -26.03 20.59
N ASP A 630 7.94 -26.18 19.39
CA ASP A 630 8.30 -27.50 18.83
C ASP A 630 9.77 -27.82 19.09
N SER A 631 10.11 -29.13 19.24
CA SER A 631 11.47 -29.56 19.47
C SER A 631 12.33 -29.53 18.20
N GLU A 632 13.66 -29.69 18.34
CA GLU A 632 14.63 -29.66 17.25
C GLU A 632 14.27 -30.55 16.06
N SER A 633 13.76 -31.76 16.30
CA SER A 633 13.35 -32.68 15.24
C SER A 633 12.20 -32.15 14.37
N HIS A 634 11.36 -31.25 14.93
CA HIS A 634 10.18 -30.72 14.26
C HIS A 634 10.48 -29.44 13.46
N ILE A 635 11.64 -28.82 13.67
CA ILE A 635 12.05 -27.62 12.91
C ILE A 635 12.97 -27.96 11.72
N GLN A 636 13.21 -29.25 11.43
CA GLN A 636 13.90 -29.67 10.21
C GLN A 636 13.14 -29.26 8.96
N SER A 637 13.87 -28.83 7.91
CA SER A 637 13.27 -28.37 6.65
C SER A 637 12.33 -29.39 6.00
N ALA A 638 12.58 -30.70 6.21
CA ALA A 638 11.74 -31.77 5.68
C ALA A 638 10.54 -32.13 6.57
N TRP A 639 10.51 -31.64 7.80
CA TRP A 639 9.43 -31.98 8.71
C TRP A 639 8.08 -31.48 8.19
N ARG A 640 7.07 -32.34 8.30
CA ARG A 640 5.71 -32.08 7.82
C ARG A 640 4.73 -32.16 8.98
N SER A 641 4.01 -31.11 9.19
CA SER A 641 2.84 -31.11 10.05
C SER A 641 1.57 -30.74 9.29
N ALA A 642 0.45 -30.79 9.94
CA ALA A 642 -0.84 -30.43 9.35
C ALA A 642 -1.74 -29.80 10.38
N GLU A 643 -2.51 -28.81 9.94
CA GLU A 643 -3.59 -28.24 10.73
C GLU A 643 -4.85 -28.08 9.86
N TYR A 644 -5.99 -27.98 10.48
CA TYR A 644 -7.26 -27.79 9.81
C TYR A 644 -7.38 -26.35 9.29
N GLN A 645 -7.84 -26.20 8.06
CA GLN A 645 -7.85 -24.90 7.33
C GLN A 645 -8.62 -23.79 8.06
N ASN A 646 -9.53 -24.13 8.95
CA ASN A 646 -10.37 -23.21 9.73
C ASN A 646 -9.94 -23.10 11.21
N GLN A 647 -8.80 -23.67 11.61
CA GLN A 647 -8.30 -23.62 12.98
C GLN A 647 -7.15 -22.61 13.09
N PRO A 648 -7.36 -21.50 13.80
CA PRO A 648 -6.29 -20.57 14.13
C PRO A 648 -5.45 -21.11 15.28
N ARG A 649 -4.12 -20.90 15.23
CA ARG A 649 -3.18 -21.33 16.26
C ARG A 649 -2.25 -20.20 16.67
N SER A 650 -1.80 -20.20 17.92
CA SER A 650 -0.84 -19.24 18.45
C SER A 650 0.61 -19.48 17.98
N TYR A 651 0.83 -20.57 17.26
CA TYR A 651 2.12 -21.01 16.76
C TYR A 651 2.15 -21.25 15.24
N ILE A 652 1.10 -20.82 14.53
CA ILE A 652 1.03 -20.91 13.07
C ILE A 652 0.80 -19.49 12.48
N GLY A 653 1.71 -19.12 11.60
CA GLY A 653 1.64 -17.95 10.75
C GLY A 653 1.76 -18.31 9.27
N PHE A 654 2.29 -17.41 8.44
CA PHE A 654 2.49 -17.67 7.01
C PHE A 654 3.44 -16.65 6.38
N ARG A 655 3.95 -16.98 5.19
CA ARG A 655 4.59 -16.05 4.25
C ARG A 655 4.01 -16.19 2.86
N CYS A 656 4.16 -15.15 2.04
CA CYS A 656 3.66 -15.16 0.68
C CYS A 656 4.77 -15.50 -0.33
N VAL A 657 4.34 -16.06 -1.46
CA VAL A 657 5.15 -16.22 -2.68
C VAL A 657 4.45 -15.57 -3.86
N GLN A 658 5.24 -15.26 -4.89
CA GLN A 658 4.75 -14.79 -6.17
C GLN A 658 5.42 -15.57 -7.29
N SER A 659 4.62 -16.13 -8.20
CA SER A 659 5.16 -16.87 -9.35
C SER A 659 5.79 -15.92 -10.36
N ILE A 660 6.89 -16.36 -10.97
CA ILE A 660 7.55 -15.64 -12.07
C ILE A 660 7.00 -16.18 -13.39
N PRO A 661 6.34 -15.37 -14.21
CA PRO A 661 5.88 -15.80 -15.52
C PRO A 661 7.07 -16.22 -16.40
N MET A 662 7.06 -17.44 -16.91
CA MET A 662 8.10 -17.87 -17.85
C MET A 662 8.08 -17.02 -19.10
N LYS A 663 9.22 -16.45 -19.49
CA LYS A 663 9.42 -15.86 -20.81
C LYS A 663 9.41 -16.99 -21.85
N PRO A 664 8.69 -16.87 -22.98
CA PRO A 664 8.83 -17.85 -24.04
C PRO A 664 10.26 -17.85 -24.54
N THR A 665 10.87 -19.03 -24.61
CA THR A 665 12.17 -19.17 -25.25
C THR A 665 12.04 -18.84 -26.74
N GLU A 666 13.05 -18.22 -27.34
CA GLU A 666 13.08 -17.88 -28.77
C GLU A 666 12.76 -19.09 -29.65
N LYS A 667 13.10 -20.30 -29.23
CA LYS A 667 12.74 -21.56 -29.89
C LYS A 667 11.23 -21.78 -29.97
N SER A 668 10.48 -21.44 -28.93
CA SER A 668 9.01 -21.59 -28.92
C SER A 668 8.31 -20.57 -29.81
N ILE A 669 8.94 -19.40 -30.00
CA ILE A 669 8.47 -18.34 -30.93
C ILE A 669 8.70 -18.79 -32.38
N LEU A 670 9.86 -19.37 -32.69
CA LEU A 670 10.19 -19.90 -34.02
C LEU A 670 9.27 -21.07 -34.43
N ILE A 671 8.94 -21.97 -33.52
CA ILE A 671 8.00 -23.09 -33.78
C ILE A 671 6.60 -22.55 -34.08
N LYS A 672 6.12 -21.54 -33.35
CA LYS A 672 4.80 -20.93 -33.63
C LYS A 672 4.77 -20.17 -34.94
N ASN A 673 5.85 -19.48 -35.30
CA ASN A 673 5.92 -18.73 -36.56
C ASN A 673 6.01 -19.69 -37.77
N ASN A 674 6.67 -20.83 -37.65
CA ASN A 674 6.72 -21.83 -38.71
C ASN A 674 5.38 -22.60 -38.87
N SER A 675 4.62 -22.81 -37.79
CA SER A 675 3.30 -23.42 -37.89
C SER A 675 2.24 -22.50 -38.49
N LYS A 676 2.46 -21.17 -38.47
CA LYS A 676 1.60 -20.17 -39.14
C LYS A 676 1.95 -19.96 -40.63
N ARG A 677 3.16 -20.33 -41.06
CA ARG A 677 3.57 -20.27 -42.48
C ARG A 677 3.16 -21.50 -43.28
N ASN A 678 2.79 -22.59 -42.59
CA ASN A 678 2.35 -23.85 -43.21
C ASN A 678 0.86 -24.09 -43.09
N LYS A 679 0.07 -23.06 -42.81
CA LYS A 679 -1.37 -23.00 -42.96
C LYS A 679 -1.67 -21.84 -43.90
#